data_cb8e322b09804289cefdaf8e02d7c38f
#
_entry.id   cb8e322b09804289cefdaf8e02d7c38f
#
_cell.length_a   1.000
_cell.length_b   1.000
_cell.length_c   1.000
_cell.angle_alpha   90.00
_cell.angle_beta   90.00
_cell.angle_gamma   90.00
#
_symmetry.space_group_name_H-M   'P 1'
#
loop_
_entity.id
_entity.type
_entity.pdbx_description
1 polymer ?
#
loop_
_entity_poly.entity_id
_entity_poly.type
_entity_poly.pdbx_seq_one_letter_code
_entity_poly.pdbx_strand_id
1 'polypeptide(L)'
;MQRMEATYYTAAQLAARGNNDIPRELVSTTHLIYSSPATLAFNSPGAEGYGVKRAGLAVPDSVMLIVSPGCCGRNTSAISRMPGYEDRFFYLTMDQTDLVTGRHLKKIPKSVAEICRGLEERGRRPRVVMICITCVDALLGTDMERICRRAQEKVPGVRVQPCYMYALTREGRKPPMVHVRQSIYELLEPRKKKASSVNILGFFAPVEEGERGSEFFPLLRQAGIRKIRQIGSCGDYNEFLAMAEANFNLVLNPEARPAAYDLQERLGIPFIELGRFYQIDRIRAQYAALGRVLDTVFEDEKWEKEALQAAETFRQRFPGAVFSIGEAMNGNPFELACALVRQGFAVREIFGTVGKDSYVWINLLAQLSPDTRIYSNLHPSMLHYDAEEAEGRKPGTGREQAAGKPGTGREREAGKPATGKEQEAGKYVTVSIGRDAGWYHPDLPNVQWNSDVQPFGYRAVTGLFQALAAAMETGSRGSHGSSIMLKGQSQTGQETGASEQSPRSAETEQADPDPVCSRADIISAEIVPRGFRRVTTPFAPDQSGAVSVLYDMGGICVICDAGGCTGNICGFDEPRWFGAQSAVFSAGLRDMDAILGRDDRLVDKLADAAQRIPASFASIVGTPVPAVIGTDYRALCRMASRRTGLPVLGIDSDGMEYYDKGIEKTYLALLETFCRPEKKAGLISGKEKKRIAGIWGFSPLDFAGILSAGHLRERIEAMGFDEMICCGAGTDIESLKKIGAAEKNFVLSPAGAAAAGWLKERYGTPWEYWIPDPENILSGLTVDCCPAGLETFSGKKVLIIHQQVLADALRKVLKTRTDLVDAAGFFIMNRGLAQAGDRTLREEMDVRSLVIERNYDYVIADRVLEPVLSGLPVSLIHLPHFAVSGDLSRD
;
A
#
# COMPACT_ATOMS: atom_id res chain seq x y z
N MET A 1 30.74 -18.93 -8.21
CA MET A 1 29.35 -18.58 -8.56
C MET A 1 29.41 -17.34 -9.44
N GLN A 2 28.77 -17.38 -10.61
CA GLN A 2 28.66 -16.18 -11.43
C GLN A 2 27.79 -15.18 -10.67
N ARG A 3 28.24 -13.93 -10.53
CA ARG A 3 27.46 -12.88 -9.85
C ARG A 3 26.16 -12.70 -10.63
N MET A 4 25.02 -12.74 -9.94
CA MET A 4 23.73 -12.49 -10.58
C MET A 4 23.54 -10.98 -10.66
N GLU A 5 23.10 -10.48 -11.81
CA GLU A 5 22.92 -9.06 -12.10
C GLU A 5 21.48 -8.77 -12.51
N ALA A 6 21.05 -7.53 -12.34
CA ALA A 6 19.75 -7.07 -12.84
C ALA A 6 19.74 -7.11 -14.38
N THR A 7 18.69 -7.67 -14.94
CA THR A 7 18.55 -7.79 -16.40
C THR A 7 18.07 -6.47 -16.99
N TYR A 8 18.78 -6.01 -18.04
CA TYR A 8 18.39 -4.83 -18.82
C TYR A 8 18.55 -5.06 -20.31
N TYR A 9 17.96 -4.18 -21.09
CA TYR A 9 18.16 -4.06 -22.53
C TYR A 9 18.50 -2.63 -22.89
N THR A 10 19.38 -2.42 -23.86
CA THR A 10 19.63 -1.05 -24.34
C THR A 10 18.54 -0.58 -25.30
N ALA A 11 18.39 0.72 -25.43
CA ALA A 11 17.43 1.30 -26.37
C ALA A 11 17.65 0.78 -27.81
N ALA A 12 18.92 0.66 -28.23
CA ALA A 12 19.27 0.07 -29.54
C ALA A 12 18.85 -1.39 -29.68
N GLN A 13 19.05 -2.21 -28.64
CA GLN A 13 18.66 -3.62 -28.67
C GLN A 13 17.13 -3.77 -28.78
N LEU A 14 16.35 -2.97 -28.05
CA LEU A 14 14.90 -3.00 -28.12
C LEU A 14 14.39 -2.50 -29.49
N ALA A 15 14.94 -1.41 -30.01
CA ALA A 15 14.57 -0.88 -31.32
C ALA A 15 14.84 -1.90 -32.43
N ALA A 16 15.97 -2.63 -32.37
CA ALA A 16 16.32 -3.66 -33.34
C ALA A 16 15.34 -4.85 -33.33
N ARG A 17 14.76 -5.19 -32.17
CA ARG A 17 13.74 -6.26 -32.05
C ARG A 17 12.39 -5.82 -32.57
N GLY A 18 12.01 -4.56 -32.36
CA GLY A 18 10.71 -4.01 -32.70
C GLY A 18 9.60 -4.37 -31.71
N ASN A 19 8.45 -3.75 -31.89
CA ASN A 19 7.31 -3.79 -30.95
C ASN A 19 6.54 -5.12 -30.91
N ASN A 20 6.85 -6.08 -31.78
CA ASN A 20 6.24 -7.41 -31.79
C ASN A 20 7.13 -8.48 -31.13
N ASP A 21 8.37 -8.15 -30.81
CA ASP A 21 9.33 -9.04 -30.11
C ASP A 21 9.86 -8.37 -28.83
N ILE A 22 8.94 -8.08 -27.91
CA ILE A 22 9.30 -7.51 -26.59
C ILE A 22 9.91 -8.61 -25.73
N PRO A 23 11.13 -8.42 -25.17
CA PRO A 23 11.74 -9.38 -24.26
C PRO A 23 10.83 -9.80 -23.12
N ARG A 24 10.82 -11.08 -22.78
CA ARG A 24 9.97 -11.63 -21.73
C ARG A 24 10.20 -10.96 -20.37
N GLU A 25 11.42 -10.57 -20.07
CA GLU A 25 11.83 -9.91 -18.85
C GLU A 25 11.21 -8.51 -18.66
N LEU A 26 10.81 -7.88 -19.75
CA LEU A 26 10.14 -6.56 -19.74
C LEU A 26 8.59 -6.69 -19.77
N VAL A 27 8.06 -7.92 -19.84
CA VAL A 27 6.62 -8.19 -19.92
C VAL A 27 6.15 -8.81 -18.60
N SER A 28 5.51 -8.04 -17.74
CA SER A 28 5.10 -8.44 -16.37
C SER A 28 4.24 -9.71 -16.26
N THR A 29 3.66 -10.17 -17.37
CA THR A 29 2.80 -11.37 -17.40
C THR A 29 3.55 -12.68 -17.59
N THR A 30 4.83 -12.62 -17.95
CA THR A 30 5.66 -13.78 -18.27
C THR A 30 6.51 -14.27 -17.09
N HIS A 31 6.62 -13.50 -16.04
CA HIS A 31 7.43 -13.78 -14.85
C HIS A 31 6.66 -13.47 -13.55
N LEU A 32 7.20 -13.86 -12.40
CA LEU A 32 6.70 -13.39 -11.10
C LEU A 32 6.92 -11.88 -10.99
N ILE A 33 5.98 -11.18 -10.37
CA ILE A 33 6.09 -9.73 -10.17
C ILE A 33 6.81 -9.47 -8.86
N TYR A 34 8.01 -8.87 -8.93
CA TYR A 34 8.79 -8.51 -7.75
C TYR A 34 8.11 -7.39 -6.97
N SER A 35 7.95 -7.59 -5.67
CA SER A 35 7.37 -6.60 -4.77
C SER A 35 8.45 -5.92 -3.94
N SER A 36 8.88 -4.76 -4.37
CA SER A 36 9.81 -3.89 -3.65
C SER A 36 9.17 -2.52 -3.38
N PRO A 37 9.75 -1.67 -2.52
CA PRO A 37 9.28 -0.30 -2.38
C PRO A 37 9.30 0.52 -3.68
N ALA A 38 10.19 0.19 -4.63
CA ALA A 38 10.17 0.77 -5.97
C ALA A 38 8.88 0.46 -6.74
N THR A 39 8.26 -0.72 -6.50
CA THR A 39 7.03 -1.15 -7.18
C THR A 39 5.75 -0.69 -6.48
N LEU A 40 5.84 0.12 -5.44
CA LEU A 40 4.67 0.62 -4.71
C LEU A 40 3.68 1.34 -5.64
N ALA A 41 4.18 2.02 -6.66
CA ALA A 41 3.35 2.69 -7.67
C ALA A 41 2.47 1.72 -8.46
N PHE A 42 2.87 0.47 -8.62
CA PHE A 42 2.09 -0.57 -9.31
C PHE A 42 0.79 -0.92 -8.57
N ASN A 43 0.84 -0.96 -7.25
CA ASN A 43 -0.28 -1.38 -6.40
C ASN A 43 -0.95 -0.22 -5.64
N SER A 44 -0.33 0.93 -5.65
CA SER A 44 -0.75 2.15 -4.95
C SER A 44 -1.46 3.10 -5.92
N PRO A 45 -1.85 4.28 -5.48
CA PRO A 45 -2.52 5.30 -6.29
C PRO A 45 -1.88 5.67 -7.63
N GLY A 46 -0.68 5.16 -7.93
CA GLY A 46 0.04 5.49 -9.17
C GLY A 46 0.78 6.82 -9.07
N ALA A 47 1.34 7.27 -10.20
CA ALA A 47 2.10 8.53 -10.26
C ALA A 47 1.25 9.76 -9.93
N GLU A 48 -0.05 9.69 -10.17
CA GLU A 48 -1.00 10.76 -9.86
C GLU A 48 -1.43 10.81 -8.38
N GLY A 49 -0.97 9.89 -7.53
CA GLY A 49 -1.39 9.81 -6.13
C GLY A 49 -2.83 9.32 -5.90
N TYR A 50 -3.54 8.93 -6.96
CA TYR A 50 -4.93 8.44 -6.88
C TYR A 50 -5.05 6.98 -7.28
N GLY A 51 -5.53 6.14 -6.36
CA GLY A 51 -6.05 4.82 -6.68
C GLY A 51 -7.57 4.85 -6.84
N VAL A 52 -8.15 3.72 -7.25
CA VAL A 52 -9.60 3.60 -7.53
C VAL A 52 -10.47 4.12 -6.37
N LYS A 53 -10.09 3.87 -5.13
CA LYS A 53 -10.84 4.29 -3.94
C LYS A 53 -10.86 5.82 -3.78
N ARG A 54 -9.70 6.49 -3.89
CA ARG A 54 -9.64 7.96 -3.85
C ARG A 54 -10.36 8.55 -5.07
N ALA A 55 -10.14 7.98 -6.24
CA ALA A 55 -10.77 8.41 -7.49
C ALA A 55 -12.29 8.36 -7.39
N GLY A 56 -12.87 7.27 -6.87
CA GLY A 56 -14.31 7.16 -6.66
C GLY A 56 -14.89 8.21 -5.70
N LEU A 57 -14.07 8.72 -4.78
CA LEU A 57 -14.44 9.77 -3.84
C LEU A 57 -14.11 11.19 -4.34
N ALA A 58 -13.63 11.35 -5.56
CA ALA A 58 -13.42 12.68 -6.15
C ALA A 58 -14.72 13.45 -6.40
N VAL A 59 -15.84 12.75 -6.51
CA VAL A 59 -17.16 13.39 -6.56
C VAL A 59 -17.45 14.03 -5.19
N PRO A 60 -17.78 15.32 -5.12
CA PRO A 60 -18.17 15.96 -3.87
C PRO A 60 -19.38 15.28 -3.23
N ASP A 61 -19.47 15.31 -1.91
CA ASP A 61 -20.56 14.72 -1.12
C ASP A 61 -20.76 13.21 -1.37
N SER A 62 -19.71 12.52 -1.84
CA SER A 62 -19.74 11.07 -2.02
C SER A 62 -19.14 10.33 -0.83
N VAL A 63 -19.61 9.10 -0.64
CA VAL A 63 -19.03 8.13 0.30
C VAL A 63 -18.84 6.79 -0.40
N MET A 64 -18.03 5.90 0.18
CA MET A 64 -17.71 4.62 -0.42
C MET A 64 -18.03 3.46 0.51
N LEU A 65 -18.79 2.49 0.02
CA LEU A 65 -18.98 1.19 0.63
C LEU A 65 -18.07 0.18 -0.06
N ILE A 66 -17.07 -0.34 0.65
CA ILE A 66 -16.17 -1.39 0.16
C ILE A 66 -16.76 -2.74 0.54
N VAL A 67 -17.11 -3.53 -0.47
CA VAL A 67 -17.68 -4.88 -0.32
C VAL A 67 -16.59 -5.87 -0.72
N SER A 68 -16.01 -6.56 0.26
CA SER A 68 -14.81 -7.38 0.00
C SER A 68 -14.45 -8.30 1.16
N PRO A 69 -13.61 -9.32 0.93
CA PRO A 69 -12.79 -9.88 2.00
C PRO A 69 -12.00 -8.79 2.73
N GLY A 70 -11.67 -9.01 4.00
CA GLY A 70 -11.01 -8.01 4.85
C GLY A 70 -9.72 -7.44 4.24
N CYS A 71 -8.94 -8.27 3.56
CA CYS A 71 -7.67 -7.90 2.93
C CYS A 71 -7.78 -6.73 1.93
N CYS A 72 -8.87 -6.63 1.17
CA CYS A 72 -9.02 -5.60 0.14
C CYS A 72 -9.33 -4.21 0.71
N GLY A 73 -9.84 -4.14 1.94
CA GLY A 73 -10.14 -2.89 2.64
C GLY A 73 -8.94 -2.29 3.38
N ARG A 74 -7.90 -3.08 3.61
CA ARG A 74 -6.81 -2.76 4.54
C ARG A 74 -6.07 -1.45 4.25
N ASN A 75 -5.71 -1.17 3.01
CA ASN A 75 -4.98 0.04 2.63
C ASN A 75 -5.78 1.34 2.80
N THR A 76 -7.08 1.28 3.07
CA THR A 76 -7.88 2.47 3.36
C THR A 76 -7.57 3.08 4.72
N SER A 77 -6.92 2.32 5.62
CA SER A 77 -6.46 2.85 6.91
C SER A 77 -5.53 4.06 6.73
N ALA A 78 -4.68 4.06 5.70
CA ALA A 78 -3.84 5.19 5.37
C ALA A 78 -4.62 6.32 4.68
N ILE A 79 -5.57 5.98 3.78
CA ILE A 79 -6.34 6.97 3.02
C ILE A 79 -7.32 7.73 3.93
N SER A 80 -8.00 7.05 4.84
CA SER A 80 -8.98 7.65 5.74
C SER A 80 -8.40 8.69 6.70
N ARG A 81 -7.07 8.67 6.89
CA ARG A 81 -6.36 9.69 7.69
C ARG A 81 -5.93 10.92 6.89
N MET A 82 -6.10 10.89 5.57
CA MET A 82 -5.79 12.04 4.71
C MET A 82 -6.91 13.09 4.83
N PRO A 83 -6.56 14.39 4.85
CA PRO A 83 -7.55 15.46 4.89
C PRO A 83 -8.63 15.33 3.80
N GLY A 84 -9.90 15.41 4.18
CA GLY A 84 -11.05 15.32 3.28
C GLY A 84 -11.50 13.89 2.96
N TYR A 85 -10.87 12.86 3.54
CA TYR A 85 -11.28 11.45 3.39
C TYR A 85 -11.80 10.83 4.69
N GLU A 86 -11.76 11.57 5.79
CA GLU A 86 -12.28 11.15 7.08
C GLU A 86 -13.78 10.85 6.96
N ASP A 87 -14.25 9.80 7.62
CA ASP A 87 -15.66 9.38 7.64
C ASP A 87 -16.30 9.14 6.25
N ARG A 88 -15.50 8.89 5.21
CA ARG A 88 -16.02 8.62 3.86
C ARG A 88 -15.95 7.16 3.43
N PHE A 89 -15.30 6.30 4.23
CA PHE A 89 -15.18 4.87 3.95
C PHE A 89 -16.02 4.05 4.91
N PHE A 90 -16.78 3.10 4.35
CA PHE A 90 -17.56 2.10 5.05
C PHE A 90 -17.22 0.73 4.48
N TYR A 91 -17.33 -0.32 5.29
CA TYR A 91 -16.94 -1.66 4.86
C TYR A 91 -18.07 -2.65 5.10
N LEU A 92 -18.25 -3.56 4.15
CA LEU A 92 -19.02 -4.78 4.30
C LEU A 92 -18.05 -5.94 4.05
N THR A 93 -17.47 -6.45 5.13
CA THR A 93 -16.55 -7.58 5.07
C THR A 93 -17.32 -8.87 4.81
N MET A 94 -16.83 -9.67 3.87
CA MET A 94 -17.39 -10.95 3.47
C MET A 94 -16.71 -12.09 4.19
N ASP A 95 -17.46 -13.07 4.63
CA ASP A 95 -16.97 -14.37 5.07
C ASP A 95 -17.14 -15.44 3.98
N GLN A 96 -16.58 -16.65 4.18
CA GLN A 96 -16.71 -17.77 3.23
C GLN A 96 -18.17 -18.12 2.95
N THR A 97 -19.07 -18.03 3.95
CA THR A 97 -20.51 -18.30 3.76
C THR A 97 -21.14 -17.25 2.86
N ASP A 98 -20.76 -15.99 2.99
CA ASP A 98 -21.22 -14.92 2.13
C ASP A 98 -20.84 -15.16 0.67
N LEU A 99 -19.62 -15.65 0.41
CA LEU A 99 -19.16 -15.98 -0.94
C LEU A 99 -19.94 -17.15 -1.55
N VAL A 100 -20.00 -18.27 -0.85
CA VAL A 100 -20.64 -19.51 -1.36
C VAL A 100 -22.13 -19.29 -1.61
N THR A 101 -22.82 -18.51 -0.76
CA THR A 101 -24.28 -18.33 -0.82
C THR A 101 -24.72 -17.07 -1.53
N GLY A 102 -23.80 -16.14 -1.87
CA GLY A 102 -24.13 -14.81 -2.39
C GLY A 102 -24.90 -13.93 -1.40
N ARG A 103 -24.85 -14.25 -0.10
CA ARG A 103 -25.60 -13.56 0.95
C ARG A 103 -25.21 -12.10 1.10
N HIS A 104 -23.94 -11.76 0.84
CA HIS A 104 -23.42 -10.38 0.85
C HIS A 104 -24.22 -9.47 -0.09
N LEU A 105 -24.65 -9.97 -1.26
CA LEU A 105 -25.45 -9.19 -2.22
C LEU A 105 -26.78 -8.70 -1.65
N LYS A 106 -27.37 -9.45 -0.69
CA LYS A 106 -28.59 -9.04 0.02
C LYS A 106 -28.31 -8.04 1.15
N LYS A 107 -27.08 -8.02 1.66
CA LYS A 107 -26.63 -7.09 2.70
C LYS A 107 -26.34 -5.69 2.14
N ILE A 108 -25.83 -5.57 0.89
CA ILE A 108 -25.44 -4.31 0.27
C ILE A 108 -26.53 -3.22 0.34
N PRO A 109 -27.79 -3.46 -0.13
CA PRO A 109 -28.82 -2.42 -0.07
C PRO A 109 -29.17 -1.98 1.36
N LYS A 110 -29.02 -2.86 2.33
CA LYS A 110 -29.24 -2.55 3.76
C LYS A 110 -28.09 -1.69 4.30
N SER A 111 -26.86 -2.03 3.95
CA SER A 111 -25.66 -1.26 4.35
C SER A 111 -25.68 0.16 3.77
N VAL A 112 -26.11 0.32 2.52
CA VAL A 112 -26.27 1.65 1.89
C VAL A 112 -27.33 2.48 2.63
N ALA A 113 -28.46 1.90 2.97
CA ALA A 113 -29.51 2.58 3.74
C ALA A 113 -29.00 3.01 5.11
N GLU A 114 -28.23 2.14 5.77
CA GLU A 114 -27.64 2.41 7.08
C GLU A 114 -26.58 3.52 7.05
N ILE A 115 -25.73 3.56 6.00
CA ILE A 115 -24.78 4.66 5.78
C ILE A 115 -25.53 5.99 5.66
N CYS A 116 -26.54 6.06 4.80
CA CYS A 116 -27.32 7.28 4.59
C CYS A 116 -28.01 7.74 5.86
N ARG A 117 -28.63 6.82 6.61
CA ARG A 117 -29.29 7.12 7.89
C ARG A 117 -28.30 7.66 8.92
N GLY A 118 -27.20 6.93 9.16
CA GLY A 118 -26.20 7.33 10.17
C GLY A 118 -25.45 8.62 9.84
N LEU A 119 -25.29 8.96 8.56
CA LEU A 119 -24.73 10.26 8.17
C LEU A 119 -25.79 11.38 8.24
N GLU A 120 -27.05 11.10 7.93
CA GLU A 120 -28.15 12.06 8.05
C GLU A 120 -28.39 12.48 9.50
N GLU A 121 -28.29 11.54 10.45
CA GLU A 121 -28.35 11.81 11.90
C GLU A 121 -27.23 12.76 12.36
N ARG A 122 -26.11 12.81 11.64
CA ARG A 122 -24.99 13.73 11.86
C ARG A 122 -25.07 15.00 10.98
N GLY A 123 -26.22 15.25 10.33
CA GLY A 123 -26.41 16.42 9.43
C GLY A 123 -25.63 16.35 8.10
N ARG A 124 -25.12 15.18 7.71
CA ARG A 124 -24.22 15.00 6.53
C ARG A 124 -24.77 13.94 5.56
N ARG A 125 -25.96 14.11 5.01
CA ARG A 125 -26.52 13.16 4.04
C ARG A 125 -25.67 13.14 2.75
N PRO A 126 -25.16 11.96 2.31
CA PRO A 126 -24.38 11.89 1.08
C PRO A 126 -25.28 12.10 -0.15
N ARG A 127 -24.69 12.63 -1.22
CA ARG A 127 -25.32 12.75 -2.53
C ARG A 127 -25.08 11.53 -3.40
N VAL A 128 -23.93 10.87 -3.19
CA VAL A 128 -23.50 9.69 -3.94
C VAL A 128 -22.94 8.64 -2.99
N VAL A 129 -23.34 7.38 -3.19
CA VAL A 129 -22.69 6.22 -2.59
C VAL A 129 -22.01 5.41 -3.69
N MET A 130 -20.68 5.30 -3.63
CA MET A 130 -19.91 4.43 -4.50
C MET A 130 -19.80 3.05 -3.87
N ILE A 131 -20.25 2.00 -4.57
CA ILE A 131 -20.10 0.61 -4.11
C ILE A 131 -18.85 0.02 -4.76
N CYS A 132 -17.79 -0.15 -3.97
CA CYS A 132 -16.53 -0.69 -4.43
C CYS A 132 -16.51 -2.21 -4.27
N ILE A 133 -16.35 -2.94 -5.40
CA ILE A 133 -16.18 -4.40 -5.43
C ILE A 133 -14.79 -4.80 -5.88
N THR A 134 -14.43 -6.05 -5.64
CA THR A 134 -13.08 -6.58 -5.79
C THR A 134 -12.99 -7.71 -6.81
N CYS A 135 -11.81 -8.33 -6.90
CA CYS A 135 -11.54 -9.47 -7.81
C CYS A 135 -12.51 -10.63 -7.60
N VAL A 136 -12.96 -10.85 -6.38
CA VAL A 136 -13.88 -11.94 -6.02
C VAL A 136 -15.22 -11.79 -6.77
N ASP A 137 -15.86 -10.62 -6.65
CA ASP A 137 -17.12 -10.36 -7.34
C ASP A 137 -16.95 -10.33 -8.87
N ALA A 138 -15.77 -9.91 -9.34
CA ALA A 138 -15.44 -9.94 -10.76
C ALA A 138 -15.38 -11.38 -11.30
N LEU A 139 -14.84 -12.34 -10.53
CA LEU A 139 -14.81 -13.77 -10.87
C LEU A 139 -16.20 -14.39 -10.80
N LEU A 140 -17.00 -14.01 -9.80
CA LEU A 140 -18.37 -14.51 -9.62
C LEU A 140 -19.35 -13.94 -10.65
N GLY A 141 -18.93 -12.95 -11.46
CA GLY A 141 -19.80 -12.34 -12.47
C GLY A 141 -20.95 -11.52 -11.86
N THR A 142 -20.74 -10.91 -10.71
CA THR A 142 -21.76 -10.14 -9.99
C THR A 142 -22.30 -8.98 -10.84
N ASP A 143 -23.64 -8.93 -11.04
CA ASP A 143 -24.34 -7.81 -11.71
C ASP A 143 -24.46 -6.61 -10.75
N MET A 144 -23.45 -5.76 -10.76
CA MET A 144 -23.37 -4.60 -9.87
C MET A 144 -24.36 -3.51 -10.22
N GLU A 145 -24.69 -3.30 -11.48
CA GLU A 145 -25.66 -2.32 -11.93
C GLU A 145 -27.04 -2.63 -11.33
N ARG A 146 -27.44 -3.90 -11.33
CA ARG A 146 -28.68 -4.36 -10.70
C ARG A 146 -28.67 -4.15 -9.19
N ILE A 147 -27.54 -4.40 -8.53
CA ILE A 147 -27.42 -4.21 -7.09
C ILE A 147 -27.45 -2.73 -6.73
N CYS A 148 -26.76 -1.87 -7.48
CA CYS A 148 -26.80 -0.42 -7.29
C CYS A 148 -28.22 0.13 -7.46
N ARG A 149 -28.98 -0.31 -8.49
CA ARG A 149 -30.40 0.08 -8.65
C ARG A 149 -31.24 -0.31 -7.43
N ARG A 150 -31.10 -1.54 -6.93
CA ARG A 150 -31.82 -2.00 -5.74
C ARG A 150 -31.44 -1.24 -4.47
N ALA A 151 -30.18 -0.85 -4.36
CA ALA A 151 -29.72 -0.05 -3.23
C ALA A 151 -30.26 1.38 -3.33
N GLN A 152 -30.28 1.96 -4.52
CA GLN A 152 -30.82 3.29 -4.77
C GLN A 152 -32.30 3.42 -4.46
N GLU A 153 -33.09 2.37 -4.73
CA GLU A 153 -34.52 2.30 -4.37
C GLU A 153 -34.78 2.50 -2.86
N LYS A 154 -33.80 2.14 -2.00
CA LYS A 154 -33.91 2.29 -0.55
C LYS A 154 -33.48 3.67 -0.03
N VAL A 155 -32.82 4.47 -0.84
CA VAL A 155 -32.27 5.78 -0.46
C VAL A 155 -32.65 6.85 -1.47
N PRO A 156 -33.94 7.27 -1.51
CA PRO A 156 -34.40 8.27 -2.45
C PRO A 156 -33.58 9.57 -2.39
N GLY A 157 -33.20 10.11 -3.54
CA GLY A 157 -32.40 11.33 -3.66
C GLY A 157 -30.90 11.14 -3.50
N VAL A 158 -30.41 9.91 -3.27
CA VAL A 158 -28.99 9.54 -3.27
C VAL A 158 -28.69 8.70 -4.51
N ARG A 159 -27.64 9.04 -5.24
CA ARG A 159 -27.19 8.23 -6.40
C ARG A 159 -26.30 7.09 -5.88
N VAL A 160 -26.49 5.90 -6.43
CA VAL A 160 -25.66 4.73 -6.08
C VAL A 160 -24.98 4.22 -7.34
N GLN A 161 -23.64 4.20 -7.34
CA GLN A 161 -22.82 3.85 -8.51
C GLN A 161 -21.82 2.74 -8.19
N PRO A 162 -21.50 1.86 -9.16
CA PRO A 162 -20.45 0.87 -8.99
C PRO A 162 -19.06 1.49 -9.10
N CYS A 163 -18.11 0.95 -8.33
CA CYS A 163 -16.69 1.28 -8.39
C CYS A 163 -15.92 -0.04 -8.43
N TYR A 164 -15.28 -0.34 -9.56
CA TYR A 164 -14.63 -1.62 -9.77
C TYR A 164 -13.15 -1.57 -9.37
N MET A 165 -12.79 -2.28 -8.30
CA MET A 165 -11.41 -2.40 -7.83
C MET A 165 -10.95 -3.85 -7.99
N TYR A 166 -10.67 -4.26 -9.20
CA TYR A 166 -10.12 -5.60 -9.46
C TYR A 166 -8.79 -5.50 -10.22
N ALA A 167 -7.78 -6.20 -9.72
CA ALA A 167 -6.49 -6.30 -10.37
C ALA A 167 -6.48 -7.37 -11.49
N LEU A 168 -7.43 -8.31 -11.48
CA LEU A 168 -7.58 -9.31 -12.53
C LEU A 168 -7.93 -8.64 -13.86
N THR A 169 -6.99 -8.63 -14.77
CA THR A 169 -7.19 -8.09 -16.12
C THR A 169 -7.79 -9.16 -17.04
N ARG A 170 -8.95 -8.88 -17.60
CA ARG A 170 -9.60 -9.72 -18.59
C ARG A 170 -9.40 -9.10 -19.97
N GLU A 171 -9.16 -9.94 -20.99
CA GLU A 171 -9.20 -9.46 -22.36
C GLU A 171 -10.56 -8.78 -22.66
N GLY A 172 -10.52 -7.55 -23.18
CA GLY A 172 -11.71 -6.75 -23.44
C GLY A 172 -12.31 -6.05 -22.23
N ARG A 173 -11.79 -6.24 -21.01
CA ARG A 173 -12.22 -5.51 -19.82
C ARG A 173 -11.41 -4.22 -19.64
N LYS A 174 -12.08 -3.12 -19.36
CA LYS A 174 -11.40 -1.84 -19.12
C LYS A 174 -10.63 -1.88 -17.78
N PRO A 175 -9.45 -1.24 -17.70
CA PRO A 175 -8.74 -1.09 -16.44
C PRO A 175 -9.60 -0.39 -15.37
N PRO A 176 -9.40 -0.69 -14.07
CA PRO A 176 -10.18 -0.09 -12.98
C PRO A 176 -10.20 1.45 -12.98
N MET A 177 -9.08 2.09 -13.29
CA MET A 177 -8.98 3.54 -13.35
C MET A 177 -9.77 4.15 -14.52
N VAL A 178 -9.91 3.43 -15.62
CA VAL A 178 -10.79 3.81 -16.73
C VAL A 178 -12.27 3.67 -16.33
N HIS A 179 -12.63 2.57 -15.68
CA HIS A 179 -13.98 2.33 -15.18
C HIS A 179 -14.44 3.39 -14.19
N VAL A 180 -13.62 3.72 -13.19
CA VAL A 180 -14.02 4.70 -12.17
C VAL A 180 -14.27 6.07 -12.77
N ARG A 181 -13.48 6.48 -13.79
CA ARG A 181 -13.72 7.72 -14.51
C ARG A 181 -15.07 7.69 -15.24
N GLN A 182 -15.42 6.59 -15.89
CA GLN A 182 -16.74 6.45 -16.52
C GLN A 182 -17.86 6.51 -15.49
N SER A 183 -17.80 5.71 -14.43
CA SER A 183 -18.83 5.69 -13.37
C SER A 183 -19.06 7.06 -12.73
N ILE A 184 -18.01 7.84 -12.56
CA ILE A 184 -18.09 9.22 -12.04
C ILE A 184 -18.85 10.10 -13.02
N TYR A 185 -18.46 10.14 -14.29
CA TYR A 185 -19.04 11.05 -15.27
C TYR A 185 -20.42 10.57 -15.80
N GLU A 186 -20.80 9.31 -15.58
CA GLU A 186 -22.16 8.80 -15.78
C GLU A 186 -23.20 9.49 -14.89
N LEU A 187 -22.77 10.08 -13.77
CA LEU A 187 -23.63 10.88 -12.88
C LEU A 187 -24.09 12.20 -13.52
N LEU A 188 -23.41 12.67 -14.57
CA LEU A 188 -23.78 13.91 -15.25
C LEU A 188 -25.00 13.70 -16.13
N GLU A 189 -25.98 14.61 -15.99
CA GLU A 189 -27.23 14.63 -16.76
C GLU A 189 -27.24 15.78 -17.80
N PRO A 190 -28.02 15.69 -18.88
CA PRO A 190 -28.05 16.72 -19.90
C PRO A 190 -28.42 18.09 -19.33
N ARG A 191 -27.62 19.11 -19.69
CA ARG A 191 -27.84 20.53 -19.32
C ARG A 191 -27.61 21.42 -20.51
N LYS A 192 -28.14 22.66 -20.46
CA LYS A 192 -27.93 23.69 -21.50
C LYS A 192 -26.45 24.05 -21.57
N LYS A 193 -25.86 23.95 -22.74
CA LYS A 193 -24.45 24.28 -23.00
C LYS A 193 -24.16 25.77 -22.84
N LYS A 194 -22.94 26.05 -22.35
CA LYS A 194 -22.39 27.39 -22.22
C LYS A 194 -21.12 27.50 -23.07
N ALA A 195 -21.13 28.27 -24.14
CA ALA A 195 -20.03 28.36 -25.12
C ALA A 195 -18.67 28.70 -24.51
N SER A 196 -18.62 29.47 -23.41
CA SER A 196 -17.37 29.86 -22.71
C SER A 196 -16.99 28.92 -21.57
N SER A 197 -17.58 27.73 -21.49
CA SER A 197 -17.33 26.75 -20.43
C SER A 197 -16.66 25.50 -20.97
N VAL A 198 -15.59 25.07 -20.30
CA VAL A 198 -14.77 23.87 -20.62
C VAL A 198 -14.54 23.04 -19.38
N ASN A 199 -14.50 21.73 -19.52
CA ASN A 199 -14.02 20.86 -18.47
C ASN A 199 -12.60 20.38 -18.77
N ILE A 200 -11.82 20.17 -17.73
CA ILE A 200 -10.58 19.39 -17.76
C ILE A 200 -10.89 18.02 -17.17
N LEU A 201 -10.64 16.97 -17.97
CA LEU A 201 -10.83 15.57 -17.60
C LEU A 201 -9.48 14.85 -17.51
N GLY A 202 -9.41 13.90 -16.61
CA GLY A 202 -8.27 12.98 -16.52
C GLY A 202 -7.65 12.91 -15.14
N PHE A 203 -7.38 14.04 -14.51
CA PHE A 203 -6.86 14.10 -13.15
C PHE A 203 -7.99 14.26 -12.13
N PHE A 204 -7.78 13.75 -10.92
CA PHE A 204 -8.71 13.87 -9.80
C PHE A 204 -8.34 15.04 -8.88
N ALA A 205 -7.04 15.31 -8.71
CA ALA A 205 -6.59 16.58 -8.17
C ALA A 205 -6.67 17.67 -9.23
N PRO A 206 -6.97 18.92 -8.87
CA PRO A 206 -7.01 20.02 -9.81
C PRO A 206 -5.61 20.34 -10.33
N VAL A 207 -5.48 20.56 -11.64
CA VAL A 207 -4.29 21.20 -12.19
C VAL A 207 -4.32 22.67 -11.76
N GLU A 208 -3.23 23.16 -11.18
CA GLU A 208 -3.19 24.51 -10.62
C GLU A 208 -3.25 25.59 -11.70
N GLU A 209 -4.05 26.62 -11.40
CA GLU A 209 -4.08 27.90 -12.07
C GLU A 209 -3.27 28.93 -11.27
N GLY A 210 -2.68 29.91 -11.92
CA GLY A 210 -1.91 30.97 -11.28
C GLY A 210 -0.46 31.08 -11.76
N GLU A 211 0.37 31.81 -11.04
CA GLU A 211 1.74 32.13 -11.50
C GLU A 211 2.64 30.89 -11.63
N ARG A 212 2.43 29.88 -10.78
CA ARG A 212 3.15 28.59 -10.82
C ARG A 212 2.34 27.47 -11.50
N GLY A 213 1.09 27.76 -11.87
CA GLY A 213 0.20 26.80 -12.53
C GLY A 213 0.49 26.64 -14.01
N SER A 214 -0.30 25.79 -14.68
CA SER A 214 -0.15 25.50 -16.09
C SER A 214 -0.53 26.70 -16.96
N GLU A 215 0.30 27.01 -17.97
CA GLU A 215 0.08 28.12 -18.89
C GLU A 215 -1.13 27.93 -19.80
N PHE A 216 -1.65 26.72 -19.95
CA PHE A 216 -2.83 26.52 -20.80
C PHE A 216 -4.10 27.21 -20.24
N PHE A 217 -4.17 27.56 -18.96
CA PHE A 217 -5.28 28.37 -18.42
C PHE A 217 -5.33 29.77 -19.05
N PRO A 218 -4.26 30.58 -19.00
CA PRO A 218 -4.24 31.84 -19.73
C PRO A 218 -4.42 31.67 -21.24
N LEU A 219 -3.89 30.60 -21.87
CA LEU A 219 -4.11 30.33 -23.29
C LEU A 219 -5.60 30.08 -23.62
N LEU A 220 -6.29 29.27 -22.81
CA LEU A 220 -7.73 29.05 -22.95
C LEU A 220 -8.53 30.34 -22.75
N ARG A 221 -8.07 31.26 -21.87
CA ARG A 221 -8.72 32.58 -21.70
C ARG A 221 -8.54 33.49 -22.92
N GLN A 222 -7.39 33.41 -23.60
CA GLN A 222 -7.18 34.08 -24.90
C GLN A 222 -8.21 33.61 -25.96
N ALA A 223 -8.57 32.32 -25.92
CA ALA A 223 -9.61 31.73 -26.77
C ALA A 223 -11.04 32.03 -26.28
N GLY A 224 -11.24 32.94 -25.33
CA GLY A 224 -12.56 33.35 -24.84
C GLY A 224 -13.20 32.39 -23.82
N ILE A 225 -12.48 31.40 -23.33
CA ILE A 225 -12.96 30.49 -22.28
C ILE A 225 -12.96 31.23 -20.94
N ARG A 226 -14.13 31.33 -20.33
CA ARG A 226 -14.30 32.06 -19.04
C ARG A 226 -14.41 31.13 -17.85
N LYS A 227 -14.98 29.93 -18.06
CA LYS A 227 -15.22 28.97 -16.96
C LYS A 227 -14.58 27.63 -17.27
N ILE A 228 -13.60 27.26 -16.48
CA ILE A 228 -12.91 25.97 -16.56
C ILE A 228 -13.28 25.20 -15.30
N ARG A 229 -13.75 23.95 -15.47
CA ARG A 229 -14.11 23.07 -14.34
C ARG A 229 -13.26 21.82 -14.35
N GLN A 230 -12.88 21.41 -13.18
CA GLN A 230 -12.17 20.17 -12.90
C GLN A 230 -12.87 19.48 -11.73
N ILE A 231 -12.97 18.16 -11.74
CA ILE A 231 -13.64 17.45 -10.65
C ILE A 231 -13.03 17.77 -9.29
N GLY A 232 -11.70 17.85 -9.19
CA GLY A 232 -11.00 18.14 -7.94
C GLY A 232 -11.15 19.59 -7.43
N SER A 233 -11.72 20.50 -8.23
CA SER A 233 -11.99 21.88 -7.82
C SER A 233 -13.48 22.16 -7.58
N CYS A 234 -14.35 21.14 -7.70
CA CYS A 234 -15.76 21.28 -7.39
C CYS A 234 -15.95 21.25 -5.86
N GLY A 235 -16.51 22.32 -5.31
CA GLY A 235 -16.75 22.46 -3.87
C GLY A 235 -17.95 21.64 -3.37
N ASP A 236 -18.94 21.40 -4.26
CA ASP A 236 -20.14 20.63 -3.93
C ASP A 236 -20.63 19.80 -5.13
N TYR A 237 -21.63 18.95 -4.89
CA TYR A 237 -22.23 18.09 -5.90
C TYR A 237 -22.92 18.89 -7.04
N ASN A 238 -23.46 20.08 -6.78
CA ASN A 238 -24.10 20.89 -7.81
C ASN A 238 -23.08 21.51 -8.77
N GLU A 239 -21.92 21.90 -8.26
CA GLU A 239 -20.79 22.35 -9.10
C GLU A 239 -20.29 21.21 -9.98
N PHE A 240 -20.18 20.00 -9.43
CA PHE A 240 -19.86 18.81 -10.23
C PHE A 240 -20.89 18.59 -11.33
N LEU A 241 -22.19 18.62 -11.03
CA LEU A 241 -23.25 18.46 -12.04
C LEU A 241 -23.22 19.57 -13.10
N ALA A 242 -22.71 20.76 -12.78
CA ALA A 242 -22.55 21.85 -13.72
C ALA A 242 -21.42 21.61 -14.77
N MET A 243 -20.62 20.56 -14.61
CA MET A 243 -19.69 20.10 -15.68
C MET A 243 -20.46 19.69 -16.95
N ALA A 244 -21.72 19.28 -16.85
CA ALA A 244 -22.57 18.97 -17.99
C ALA A 244 -22.92 20.18 -18.87
N GLU A 245 -22.65 21.43 -18.40
CA GLU A 245 -22.85 22.68 -19.17
C GLU A 245 -21.69 22.98 -20.10
N ALA A 246 -20.58 22.23 -20.07
CA ALA A 246 -19.40 22.52 -20.85
C ALA A 246 -19.66 22.46 -22.37
N ASN A 247 -18.99 23.30 -23.11
CA ASN A 247 -19.01 23.32 -24.59
C ASN A 247 -18.14 22.20 -25.16
N PHE A 248 -16.98 21.95 -24.53
CA PHE A 248 -16.12 20.79 -24.82
C PHE A 248 -15.34 20.34 -23.58
N ASN A 249 -14.74 19.18 -23.68
CA ASN A 249 -13.85 18.62 -22.67
C ASN A 249 -12.40 18.64 -23.15
N LEU A 250 -11.48 19.02 -22.27
CA LEU A 250 -10.05 18.91 -22.48
C LEU A 250 -9.54 17.67 -21.71
N VAL A 251 -9.07 16.66 -22.41
CA VAL A 251 -8.60 15.40 -21.84
C VAL A 251 -7.09 15.46 -21.67
N LEU A 252 -6.60 15.44 -20.43
CA LEU A 252 -5.17 15.52 -20.11
C LEU A 252 -4.56 14.17 -19.70
N ASN A 253 -5.38 13.13 -19.53
CA ASN A 253 -4.94 11.76 -19.25
C ASN A 253 -5.68 10.79 -20.18
N PRO A 254 -4.97 9.97 -20.97
CA PRO A 254 -5.58 9.01 -21.90
C PRO A 254 -6.60 8.04 -21.27
N GLU A 255 -6.48 7.73 -19.97
CA GLU A 255 -7.45 6.90 -19.25
C GLU A 255 -8.85 7.52 -19.16
N ALA A 256 -8.97 8.84 -19.33
CA ALA A 256 -10.26 9.52 -19.37
C ALA A 256 -10.92 9.51 -20.77
N ARG A 257 -10.21 9.06 -21.80
CA ARG A 257 -10.73 9.03 -23.17
C ARG A 257 -12.06 8.26 -23.30
N PRO A 258 -12.24 7.07 -22.69
CA PRO A 258 -13.53 6.37 -22.74
C PRO A 258 -14.68 7.14 -22.07
N ALA A 259 -14.40 7.85 -20.98
CA ALA A 259 -15.40 8.71 -20.33
C ALA A 259 -15.72 9.95 -21.20
N ALA A 260 -14.72 10.50 -21.89
CA ALA A 260 -14.95 11.63 -22.82
C ALA A 260 -15.80 11.22 -24.03
N TYR A 261 -15.60 10.02 -24.59
CA TYR A 261 -16.47 9.48 -25.64
C TYR A 261 -17.91 9.31 -25.15
N ASP A 262 -18.11 8.75 -23.96
CA ASP A 262 -19.43 8.61 -23.34
C ASP A 262 -20.13 9.98 -23.17
N LEU A 263 -19.38 10.98 -22.67
CA LEU A 263 -19.91 12.35 -22.54
C LEU A 263 -20.24 12.99 -23.90
N GLN A 264 -19.50 12.68 -24.93
CA GLN A 264 -19.80 13.13 -26.27
C GLN A 264 -21.09 12.48 -26.79
N GLU A 265 -21.26 11.19 -26.67
CA GLU A 265 -22.44 10.46 -27.13
C GLU A 265 -23.71 10.82 -26.33
N ARG A 266 -23.64 10.83 -25.01
CA ARG A 266 -24.79 11.07 -24.12
C ARG A 266 -25.16 12.53 -23.97
N LEU A 267 -24.18 13.39 -23.89
CA LEU A 267 -24.38 14.79 -23.51
C LEU A 267 -24.02 15.76 -24.65
N GLY A 268 -23.50 15.28 -25.77
CA GLY A 268 -23.08 16.14 -26.90
C GLY A 268 -21.93 17.09 -26.53
N ILE A 269 -20.98 16.64 -25.67
CA ILE A 269 -19.81 17.41 -25.29
C ILE A 269 -18.59 16.83 -26.01
N PRO A 270 -18.12 17.40 -27.14
CA PRO A 270 -16.93 16.91 -27.81
C PRO A 270 -15.69 17.07 -26.93
N PHE A 271 -14.59 16.43 -27.31
CA PHE A 271 -13.36 16.54 -26.56
C PHE A 271 -12.14 16.74 -27.43
N ILE A 272 -11.11 17.34 -26.82
CA ILE A 272 -9.77 17.53 -27.36
C ILE A 272 -8.80 16.85 -26.37
N GLU A 273 -7.88 16.04 -26.87
CA GLU A 273 -6.88 15.39 -26.03
C GLU A 273 -5.52 16.11 -26.14
N LEU A 274 -4.91 16.40 -24.99
CA LEU A 274 -3.56 16.93 -24.89
C LEU A 274 -2.67 15.92 -24.15
N GLY A 275 -1.53 15.59 -24.77
CA GLY A 275 -0.50 14.74 -24.14
C GLY A 275 0.38 15.52 -23.18
N ARG A 276 0.84 14.89 -22.10
CA ARG A 276 1.87 15.45 -21.26
C ARG A 276 3.24 15.20 -21.89
N PHE A 277 3.90 16.25 -22.35
CA PHE A 277 5.21 16.23 -23.01
C PHE A 277 6.21 17.09 -22.25
N TYR A 278 7.48 16.68 -22.32
CA TYR A 278 8.66 17.45 -21.89
C TYR A 278 9.51 17.90 -23.07
N GLN A 279 9.24 17.39 -24.28
CA GLN A 279 9.81 17.88 -25.53
C GLN A 279 9.12 19.17 -25.93
N ILE A 280 9.83 20.30 -25.87
CA ILE A 280 9.29 21.65 -26.08
C ILE A 280 8.66 21.81 -27.48
N ASP A 281 9.28 21.23 -28.53
CA ASP A 281 8.74 21.22 -29.87
C ASP A 281 7.37 20.54 -29.97
N ARG A 282 7.14 19.50 -29.20
CA ARG A 282 5.83 18.80 -29.13
C ARG A 282 4.79 19.62 -28.38
N ILE A 283 5.18 20.30 -27.31
CA ILE A 283 4.28 21.20 -26.58
C ILE A 283 3.83 22.32 -27.50
N ARG A 284 4.77 22.94 -28.22
CA ARG A 284 4.47 23.98 -29.22
C ARG A 284 3.49 23.49 -30.30
N ALA A 285 3.78 22.33 -30.91
CA ALA A 285 2.92 21.74 -31.94
C ALA A 285 1.51 21.44 -31.40
N GLN A 286 1.41 20.98 -30.15
CA GLN A 286 0.14 20.70 -29.49
C GLN A 286 -0.68 21.98 -29.27
N TYR A 287 -0.06 23.05 -28.77
CA TYR A 287 -0.76 24.33 -28.58
C TYR A 287 -1.14 24.98 -29.90
N ALA A 288 -0.29 24.89 -30.92
CA ALA A 288 -0.65 25.33 -32.26
C ALA A 288 -1.85 24.53 -32.82
N ALA A 289 -1.95 23.25 -32.56
CA ALA A 289 -3.09 22.43 -32.94
C ALA A 289 -4.37 22.82 -32.17
N LEU A 290 -4.27 23.03 -30.86
CA LEU A 290 -5.36 23.48 -30.00
C LEU A 290 -5.86 24.86 -30.46
N GLY A 291 -4.95 25.79 -30.78
CA GLY A 291 -5.28 27.13 -31.28
C GLY A 291 -6.08 27.09 -32.58
N ARG A 292 -5.69 26.22 -33.52
CA ARG A 292 -6.46 26.04 -34.77
C ARG A 292 -7.89 25.54 -34.53
N VAL A 293 -8.09 24.63 -33.56
CA VAL A 293 -9.42 24.11 -33.19
C VAL A 293 -10.27 25.20 -32.52
N LEU A 294 -9.63 26.10 -31.75
CA LEU A 294 -10.32 27.17 -31.02
C LEU A 294 -10.35 28.49 -31.82
N ASP A 295 -9.94 28.49 -33.09
CA ASP A 295 -9.83 29.66 -33.98
C ASP A 295 -9.07 30.83 -33.33
N THR A 296 -7.91 30.48 -32.70
CA THR A 296 -7.08 31.43 -31.95
C THR A 296 -5.60 31.13 -32.18
N VAL A 297 -4.80 32.20 -32.29
CA VAL A 297 -3.33 32.09 -32.23
C VAL A 297 -2.90 32.39 -30.81
N PHE A 298 -2.33 31.39 -30.15
CA PHE A 298 -1.87 31.56 -28.77
C PHE A 298 -0.55 32.35 -28.69
N GLU A 299 -0.45 33.22 -27.69
CA GLU A 299 0.78 33.94 -27.33
C GLU A 299 1.52 33.12 -26.28
N ASP A 300 2.11 32.00 -26.68
CA ASP A 300 2.80 31.04 -25.76
C ASP A 300 4.33 31.16 -25.73
N GLU A 301 4.92 32.01 -26.56
CA GLU A 301 6.38 32.20 -26.71
C GLU A 301 7.10 32.53 -25.40
N LYS A 302 6.43 33.23 -24.49
CA LYS A 302 7.00 33.58 -23.19
C LYS A 302 7.36 32.33 -22.40
N TRP A 303 6.42 31.40 -22.26
CA TRP A 303 6.60 30.18 -21.46
C TRP A 303 7.53 29.21 -22.18
N GLU A 304 7.54 29.17 -23.49
CA GLU A 304 8.51 28.41 -24.25
C GLU A 304 9.92 28.91 -23.97
N LYS A 305 10.18 30.22 -24.00
CA LYS A 305 11.46 30.80 -23.67
C LYS A 305 11.88 30.53 -22.23
N GLU A 306 10.94 30.62 -21.27
CA GLU A 306 11.19 30.30 -19.88
C GLU A 306 11.61 28.83 -19.72
N ALA A 307 10.97 27.89 -20.40
CA ALA A 307 11.30 26.46 -20.37
C ALA A 307 12.68 26.17 -20.96
N LEU A 308 12.99 26.76 -22.12
CA LEU A 308 14.33 26.66 -22.73
C LEU A 308 15.42 27.23 -21.83
N GLN A 309 15.17 28.40 -21.23
CA GLN A 309 16.10 29.06 -20.30
C GLN A 309 16.32 28.24 -19.04
N ALA A 310 15.29 27.61 -18.48
CA ALA A 310 15.41 26.77 -17.29
C ALA A 310 16.32 25.54 -17.56
N ALA A 311 16.13 24.90 -18.70
CA ALA A 311 16.96 23.77 -19.11
C ALA A 311 18.42 24.18 -19.35
N GLU A 312 18.65 25.31 -20.05
CA GLU A 312 19.97 25.83 -20.31
C GLU A 312 20.68 26.26 -19.02
N THR A 313 19.98 26.95 -18.12
CA THR A 313 20.52 27.36 -16.82
C THR A 313 20.95 26.14 -15.98
N PHE A 314 20.11 25.09 -15.97
CA PHE A 314 20.47 23.85 -15.30
C PHE A 314 21.69 23.19 -15.93
N ARG A 315 21.76 23.14 -17.27
CA ARG A 315 22.88 22.54 -18.00
C ARG A 315 24.22 23.26 -17.72
N GLN A 316 24.19 24.59 -17.68
CA GLN A 316 25.40 25.41 -17.39
C GLN A 316 25.86 25.22 -15.94
N ARG A 317 24.90 25.08 -15.01
CA ARG A 317 25.21 24.91 -13.60
C ARG A 317 25.69 23.51 -13.23
N PHE A 318 25.13 22.49 -13.91
CA PHE A 318 25.42 21.08 -13.66
C PHE A 318 25.79 20.33 -14.94
N PRO A 319 26.90 20.68 -15.60
CA PRO A 319 27.27 20.15 -16.91
C PRO A 319 27.54 18.65 -16.94
N GLY A 320 27.81 18.05 -15.76
CA GLY A 320 28.05 16.61 -15.63
C GLY A 320 26.85 15.81 -15.14
N ALA A 321 25.64 16.37 -15.18
CA ALA A 321 24.43 15.65 -14.72
C ALA A 321 24.09 14.48 -15.65
N VAL A 322 23.89 13.30 -15.05
CA VAL A 322 23.45 12.06 -15.73
C VAL A 322 22.17 11.60 -15.08
N PHE A 323 21.17 11.32 -15.88
CA PHE A 323 19.83 11.01 -15.38
C PHE A 323 19.55 9.50 -15.27
N SER A 324 18.89 9.12 -14.19
CA SER A 324 18.21 7.85 -13.96
C SER A 324 16.73 8.14 -13.81
N ILE A 325 15.87 7.52 -14.63
CA ILE A 325 14.45 7.88 -14.73
C ILE A 325 13.58 6.69 -14.36
N GLY A 326 12.66 6.89 -13.41
CA GLY A 326 11.65 5.90 -13.02
C GLY A 326 10.29 6.11 -13.71
N GLU A 327 9.44 5.11 -13.63
CA GLU A 327 8.04 5.20 -14.11
C GLU A 327 7.07 5.78 -13.07
N ALA A 328 7.46 5.82 -11.80
CA ALA A 328 6.65 6.39 -10.73
C ALA A 328 6.78 7.93 -10.69
N MET A 329 6.42 8.57 -11.81
CA MET A 329 6.44 10.00 -12.03
C MET A 329 5.25 10.47 -12.89
N ASN A 330 4.96 11.76 -12.90
CA ASN A 330 3.93 12.35 -13.75
C ASN A 330 4.44 12.57 -15.18
N GLY A 331 4.36 11.55 -16.00
CA GLY A 331 4.75 11.59 -17.41
C GLY A 331 5.13 10.22 -17.94
N ASN A 332 5.55 10.19 -19.19
CA ASN A 332 6.11 8.99 -19.80
C ASN A 332 7.64 9.02 -19.65
N PRO A 333 8.28 8.05 -18.97
CA PRO A 333 9.70 8.07 -18.71
C PRO A 333 10.55 8.02 -20.00
N PHE A 334 10.09 7.34 -21.04
CA PHE A 334 10.78 7.29 -22.33
C PHE A 334 10.70 8.61 -23.10
N GLU A 335 9.55 9.30 -23.01
CA GLU A 335 9.39 10.64 -23.60
C GLU A 335 10.29 11.65 -22.91
N LEU A 336 10.31 11.64 -21.56
CA LEU A 336 11.20 12.49 -20.78
C LEU A 336 12.68 12.22 -21.09
N ALA A 337 13.08 10.95 -21.23
CA ALA A 337 14.43 10.59 -21.63
C ALA A 337 14.80 11.23 -22.98
N CYS A 338 13.92 11.14 -23.99
CA CYS A 338 14.12 11.78 -25.27
C CYS A 338 14.24 13.32 -25.13
N ALA A 339 13.43 13.94 -24.28
CA ALA A 339 13.48 15.37 -24.02
C ALA A 339 14.83 15.81 -23.43
N LEU A 340 15.31 15.09 -22.40
CA LEU A 340 16.58 15.37 -21.75
C LEU A 340 17.78 15.19 -22.70
N VAL A 341 17.79 14.11 -23.48
CA VAL A 341 18.88 13.86 -24.44
C VAL A 341 18.91 14.95 -25.54
N ARG A 342 17.77 15.40 -26.04
CA ARG A 342 17.69 16.49 -27.01
C ARG A 342 18.16 17.83 -26.44
N GLN A 343 18.08 18.00 -25.13
CA GLN A 343 18.59 19.19 -24.43
C GLN A 343 20.07 19.05 -24.05
N GLY A 344 20.75 17.99 -24.50
CA GLY A 344 22.20 17.76 -24.31
C GLY A 344 22.58 17.08 -23.00
N PHE A 345 21.63 16.44 -22.29
CA PHE A 345 21.92 15.66 -21.10
C PHE A 345 22.13 14.18 -21.40
N ALA A 346 22.87 13.50 -20.56
CA ALA A 346 23.02 12.06 -20.61
C ALA A 346 21.91 11.36 -19.80
N VAL A 347 21.29 10.33 -20.37
CA VAL A 347 20.36 9.44 -19.68
C VAL A 347 21.00 8.06 -19.64
N ARG A 348 21.32 7.59 -18.44
CA ARG A 348 21.97 6.29 -18.25
C ARG A 348 20.97 5.15 -18.33
N GLU A 349 19.82 5.32 -17.63
CA GLU A 349 18.89 4.23 -17.46
C GLU A 349 17.46 4.72 -17.24
N ILE A 350 16.55 3.83 -17.55
CA ILE A 350 15.11 3.98 -17.35
C ILE A 350 14.59 2.73 -16.63
N PHE A 351 13.89 2.92 -15.54
CA PHE A 351 13.08 1.88 -14.90
C PHE A 351 11.64 2.05 -15.37
N GLY A 352 11.12 1.07 -16.13
CA GLY A 352 9.78 1.25 -16.66
C GLY A 352 9.19 0.01 -17.35
N THR A 353 7.88 0.03 -17.47
CA THR A 353 7.13 -1.00 -18.19
C THR A 353 7.16 -0.72 -19.68
N VAL A 354 7.57 -1.73 -20.47
CA VAL A 354 7.63 -1.63 -21.93
C VAL A 354 6.37 -2.24 -22.55
N GLY A 355 5.61 -1.42 -23.23
CA GLY A 355 4.48 -1.83 -24.05
C GLY A 355 4.70 -1.49 -25.54
N LYS A 356 3.77 -1.92 -26.41
CA LYS A 356 3.85 -1.59 -27.85
C LYS A 356 3.91 -0.09 -28.10
N ASP A 357 3.18 0.69 -27.34
CA ASP A 357 3.13 2.16 -27.47
C ASP A 357 4.43 2.84 -27.03
N SER A 358 5.23 2.19 -26.17
CA SER A 358 6.54 2.69 -25.75
C SER A 358 7.53 2.77 -26.92
N TYR A 359 7.33 1.97 -27.96
CA TYR A 359 8.28 1.90 -29.10
C TYR A 359 8.36 3.18 -29.93
N VAL A 360 7.36 4.04 -29.89
CA VAL A 360 7.46 5.38 -30.48
C VAL A 360 8.66 6.14 -29.88
N TRP A 361 8.83 6.04 -28.57
CA TRP A 361 9.90 6.72 -27.84
C TRP A 361 11.19 5.91 -27.84
N ILE A 362 11.12 4.57 -27.71
CA ILE A 362 12.30 3.69 -27.73
C ILE A 362 13.03 3.81 -29.06
N ASN A 363 12.34 3.83 -30.17
CA ASN A 363 12.96 4.01 -31.49
C ASN A 363 13.65 5.38 -31.63
N LEU A 364 13.05 6.44 -31.08
CA LEU A 364 13.66 7.76 -31.04
C LEU A 364 14.89 7.78 -30.11
N LEU A 365 14.76 7.17 -28.93
CA LEU A 365 15.85 7.10 -27.95
C LEU A 365 17.04 6.28 -28.51
N ALA A 366 16.78 5.21 -29.25
CA ALA A 366 17.81 4.41 -29.90
C ALA A 366 18.66 5.21 -30.90
N GLN A 367 18.06 6.25 -31.54
CA GLN A 367 18.78 7.17 -32.41
C GLN A 367 19.57 8.21 -31.63
N LEU A 368 19.04 8.69 -30.51
CA LEU A 368 19.60 9.77 -29.72
C LEU A 368 20.64 9.31 -28.66
N SER A 369 20.35 8.18 -28.01
CA SER A 369 21.17 7.60 -26.94
C SER A 369 21.01 6.06 -26.94
N PRO A 370 21.69 5.36 -27.87
CA PRO A 370 21.51 3.92 -28.13
C PRO A 370 21.83 3.03 -26.92
N ASP A 371 22.73 3.49 -26.06
CA ASP A 371 23.24 2.74 -24.89
C ASP A 371 22.42 2.93 -23.61
N THR A 372 21.36 3.75 -23.63
CA THR A 372 20.45 3.92 -22.49
C THR A 372 19.87 2.58 -22.09
N ARG A 373 20.07 2.19 -20.83
CA ARG A 373 19.63 0.91 -20.26
C ARG A 373 18.16 0.97 -19.85
N ILE A 374 17.41 -0.06 -20.12
CA ILE A 374 15.98 -0.16 -19.78
C ILE A 374 15.76 -1.39 -18.93
N TYR A 375 15.28 -1.18 -17.70
CA TYR A 375 14.98 -2.20 -16.70
C TYR A 375 13.47 -2.29 -16.48
N SER A 376 12.99 -3.47 -16.10
CA SER A 376 11.64 -3.63 -15.56
C SER A 376 11.68 -3.68 -14.04
N ASN A 377 11.08 -2.70 -13.36
CA ASN A 377 10.93 -2.70 -11.90
C ASN A 377 10.31 -3.98 -11.36
N LEU A 378 9.49 -4.62 -12.16
CA LEU A 378 8.68 -5.77 -11.77
C LEU A 378 9.40 -7.12 -11.95
N HIS A 379 10.57 -7.13 -12.61
CA HIS A 379 11.30 -8.36 -12.88
C HIS A 379 12.07 -8.87 -11.66
N PRO A 380 12.07 -10.18 -11.34
CA PRO A 380 12.76 -10.76 -10.19
C PRO A 380 14.25 -10.41 -10.08
N SER A 381 14.96 -10.22 -11.20
CA SER A 381 16.38 -9.87 -11.18
C SER A 381 16.69 -8.52 -10.55
N MET A 382 15.67 -7.66 -10.34
CA MET A 382 15.85 -6.36 -9.67
C MET A 382 16.25 -6.49 -8.19
N LEU A 383 16.11 -7.67 -7.59
CA LEU A 383 16.75 -8.00 -6.30
C LEU A 383 18.28 -7.85 -6.34
N HIS A 384 18.88 -7.96 -7.51
CA HIS A 384 20.32 -7.90 -7.72
C HIS A 384 20.78 -6.58 -8.34
N TYR A 385 19.91 -5.57 -8.40
CA TYR A 385 20.30 -4.26 -8.91
C TYR A 385 21.35 -3.62 -7.98
N ASP A 386 22.47 -3.20 -8.56
CA ASP A 386 23.58 -2.56 -7.87
C ASP A 386 23.88 -1.20 -8.54
N ALA A 387 23.57 -0.12 -7.83
CA ALA A 387 23.74 1.24 -8.34
C ALA A 387 25.23 1.58 -8.58
N GLU A 388 26.16 1.08 -7.76
CA GLU A 388 27.60 1.35 -7.91
C GLU A 388 28.16 0.71 -9.19
N GLU A 389 27.69 -0.50 -9.50
CA GLU A 389 28.04 -1.20 -10.74
C GLU A 389 27.42 -0.53 -11.95
N ALA A 390 26.15 -0.11 -11.84
CA ALA A 390 25.48 0.65 -12.89
C ALA A 390 26.20 1.96 -13.22
N GLU A 391 26.85 2.59 -12.23
CA GLU A 391 27.66 3.80 -12.37
C GLU A 391 29.10 3.54 -12.88
N GLY A 392 29.49 2.28 -13.07
CA GLY A 392 30.85 1.92 -13.50
C GLY A 392 31.90 2.13 -12.41
N ARG A 393 31.51 2.26 -11.17
CA ARG A 393 32.41 2.29 -10.03
C ARG A 393 32.88 0.87 -9.73
N LYS A 394 34.19 0.65 -9.53
CA LYS A 394 34.68 -0.63 -9.06
C LYS A 394 34.08 -0.90 -7.69
N PRO A 395 33.55 -2.12 -7.43
CA PRO A 395 33.02 -2.45 -6.11
C PRO A 395 34.08 -2.21 -5.06
N GLY A 396 33.81 -1.29 -4.15
CA GLY A 396 34.67 -1.05 -3.01
C GLY A 396 34.77 -2.33 -2.19
N THR A 397 35.99 -2.72 -1.79
CA THR A 397 36.29 -3.87 -0.92
C THR A 397 35.75 -3.64 0.52
N GLY A 398 34.44 -3.38 0.69
CA GLY A 398 33.88 -2.96 1.97
C GLY A 398 32.41 -3.29 2.22
N ARG A 399 31.76 -4.02 1.35
CA ARG A 399 30.45 -4.62 1.68
C ARG A 399 30.51 -6.11 1.41
N GLU A 400 30.90 -6.90 2.39
CA GLU A 400 30.40 -8.26 2.50
C GLU A 400 28.87 -8.17 2.53
N GLN A 401 28.25 -8.60 1.45
CA GLN A 401 26.82 -8.74 1.38
C GLN A 401 26.39 -9.67 2.51
N ALA A 402 25.61 -9.14 3.43
CA ALA A 402 24.91 -9.91 4.44
C ALA A 402 23.81 -10.74 3.79
N ALA A 403 24.20 -11.72 2.98
CA ALA A 403 23.43 -12.91 2.79
C ALA A 403 23.66 -13.75 4.06
N GLY A 404 22.77 -13.65 5.02
CA GLY A 404 22.68 -14.62 6.09
C GLY A 404 23.42 -14.35 7.40
N LYS A 405 23.55 -13.08 7.87
CA LYS A 405 23.71 -12.83 9.30
C LYS A 405 22.77 -11.72 9.75
N PRO A 406 21.97 -11.94 10.79
CA PRO A 406 21.14 -10.90 11.37
C PRO A 406 22.07 -9.82 11.93
N GLY A 407 22.11 -8.68 11.28
CA GLY A 407 22.86 -7.52 11.73
C GLY A 407 22.23 -7.03 13.03
N THR A 408 22.98 -7.09 14.12
CA THR A 408 22.73 -6.30 15.31
C THR A 408 22.53 -4.85 14.87
N GLY A 409 21.35 -4.30 15.19
CA GLY A 409 21.04 -2.89 14.96
C GLY A 409 22.04 -2.00 15.68
N ARG A 410 23.11 -1.62 15.00
CA ARG A 410 23.89 -0.46 15.39
C ARG A 410 23.11 0.74 14.92
N GLU A 411 22.57 1.49 15.84
CA GLU A 411 22.24 2.89 15.66
C GLU A 411 23.43 3.54 14.95
N ARG A 412 23.23 3.97 13.72
CA ARG A 412 24.21 4.82 13.06
C ARG A 412 24.14 6.19 13.72
N GLU A 413 25.13 6.51 14.54
CA GLU A 413 25.40 7.88 14.93
C GLU A 413 25.36 8.76 13.67
N ALA A 414 24.58 9.84 13.76
CA ALA A 414 24.50 10.86 12.73
C ALA A 414 25.92 11.38 12.45
N GLY A 415 26.54 10.89 11.36
CA GLY A 415 27.82 11.35 10.91
C GLY A 415 27.76 12.86 10.68
N LYS A 416 28.67 13.60 11.28
CA LYS A 416 28.88 15.03 11.05
C LYS A 416 28.92 15.29 9.54
N PRO A 417 28.35 16.40 9.06
CA PRO A 417 28.41 16.74 7.64
C PRO A 417 29.88 16.87 7.24
N ALA A 418 30.26 16.14 6.21
CA ALA A 418 31.57 16.25 5.60
C ALA A 418 31.68 17.68 5.02
N THR A 419 32.46 18.51 5.68
CA THR A 419 32.87 19.83 5.18
C THR A 419 33.55 19.64 3.86
N GLY A 420 33.18 20.46 2.87
CA GLY A 420 33.60 20.49 1.49
C GLY A 420 35.06 20.05 1.25
N LYS A 421 35.19 18.97 0.51
CA LYS A 421 36.34 18.69 -0.30
C LYS A 421 36.05 19.15 -1.71
N GLU A 422 36.93 19.95 -2.22
CA GLU A 422 36.98 20.49 -3.57
C GLU A 422 36.55 19.42 -4.58
N GLN A 423 35.51 19.73 -5.35
CA GLN A 423 35.04 18.88 -6.45
C GLN A 423 36.09 18.99 -7.56
N GLU A 424 36.82 17.92 -7.82
CA GLU A 424 37.61 17.79 -9.04
C GLU A 424 36.69 17.95 -10.26
N ALA A 425 37.03 18.92 -11.11
CA ALA A 425 36.37 19.22 -12.37
C ALA A 425 36.36 17.95 -13.26
N GLY A 426 35.20 17.39 -13.53
CA GLY A 426 35.02 16.25 -14.44
C GLY A 426 34.20 15.05 -13.90
N LYS A 427 33.70 15.08 -12.67
CA LYS A 427 32.96 13.94 -12.10
C LYS A 427 31.49 14.02 -12.48
N TYR A 428 30.98 13.02 -13.23
CA TYR A 428 29.55 12.85 -13.51
C TYR A 428 28.77 12.64 -12.21
N VAL A 429 27.67 13.38 -12.06
CA VAL A 429 26.76 13.23 -10.92
C VAL A 429 25.45 12.67 -11.41
N THR A 430 25.05 11.52 -10.88
CA THR A 430 23.75 10.92 -11.20
C THR A 430 22.66 11.63 -10.42
N VAL A 431 21.54 11.93 -11.12
CA VAL A 431 20.32 12.52 -10.58
C VAL A 431 19.17 11.63 -10.94
N SER A 432 18.34 11.27 -9.98
CA SER A 432 17.19 10.40 -10.20
C SER A 432 15.89 11.19 -10.28
N ILE A 433 15.01 10.80 -11.22
CA ILE A 433 13.66 11.33 -11.40
C ILE A 433 12.67 10.18 -11.24
N GLY A 434 11.67 10.37 -10.39
CA GLY A 434 10.72 9.34 -10.02
C GLY A 434 11.03 8.71 -8.68
N ARG A 435 9.99 8.24 -8.01
CA ARG A 435 10.09 7.62 -6.68
C ARG A 435 10.86 6.31 -6.71
N ASP A 436 10.61 5.49 -7.73
CA ASP A 436 11.25 4.21 -7.96
C ASP A 436 12.74 4.37 -8.29
N ALA A 437 13.12 5.32 -9.16
CA ALA A 437 14.53 5.63 -9.41
C ALA A 437 15.25 6.10 -8.14
N GLY A 438 14.58 6.90 -7.28
CA GLY A 438 15.11 7.30 -5.99
C GLY A 438 15.31 6.16 -5.01
N TRP A 439 14.51 5.10 -5.10
CA TRP A 439 14.70 3.88 -4.32
C TRP A 439 15.99 3.14 -4.71
N TYR A 440 16.26 3.03 -6.01
CA TYR A 440 17.48 2.38 -6.50
C TYR A 440 18.73 3.23 -6.28
N HIS A 441 18.57 4.54 -6.12
CA HIS A 441 19.66 5.50 -5.90
C HIS A 441 19.45 6.33 -4.61
N PRO A 442 19.46 5.70 -3.43
CA PRO A 442 19.06 6.36 -2.17
C PRO A 442 20.02 7.46 -1.70
N ASP A 443 21.28 7.37 -2.09
CA ASP A 443 22.34 8.30 -1.68
C ASP A 443 22.56 9.47 -2.67
N LEU A 444 21.76 9.50 -3.75
CA LEU A 444 21.88 10.49 -4.82
C LEU A 444 20.72 11.51 -4.78
N PRO A 445 20.91 12.71 -5.38
CA PRO A 445 19.83 13.67 -5.56
C PRO A 445 18.64 13.05 -6.27
N ASN A 446 17.43 13.27 -5.71
CA ASN A 446 16.18 12.73 -6.27
C ASN A 446 15.08 13.78 -6.34
N VAL A 447 14.35 13.78 -7.43
CA VAL A 447 13.10 14.49 -7.62
C VAL A 447 12.00 13.48 -7.88
N GLN A 448 11.07 13.31 -6.95
CA GLN A 448 9.99 12.32 -7.11
C GLN A 448 9.07 12.62 -8.29
N TRP A 449 8.80 13.89 -8.55
CA TRP A 449 8.00 14.39 -9.68
C TRP A 449 6.67 13.65 -9.88
N ASN A 450 5.98 13.36 -8.79
CA ASN A 450 4.74 12.57 -8.77
C ASN A 450 3.62 13.21 -7.94
N SER A 451 3.68 14.53 -7.70
CA SER A 451 2.63 15.26 -7.00
C SER A 451 1.34 15.28 -7.83
N ASP A 452 0.20 15.20 -7.15
CA ASP A 452 -1.13 15.24 -7.75
C ASP A 452 -1.41 16.56 -8.52
N VAL A 453 -0.71 17.66 -8.18
CA VAL A 453 -0.98 19.01 -8.66
C VAL A 453 0.13 19.59 -9.55
N GLN A 454 1.00 18.74 -10.10
CA GLN A 454 2.10 19.23 -10.94
C GLN A 454 1.64 19.92 -12.22
N PRO A 455 2.31 21.01 -12.66
CA PRO A 455 1.92 21.75 -13.83
C PRO A 455 2.01 20.91 -15.11
N PHE A 456 1.36 21.38 -16.15
CA PHE A 456 1.28 20.78 -17.46
C PHE A 456 1.91 21.76 -18.49
N GLY A 457 2.41 21.25 -19.62
CA GLY A 457 2.97 22.06 -20.69
C GLY A 457 4.38 22.59 -20.41
N TYR A 458 4.70 23.80 -20.87
CA TYR A 458 6.02 24.42 -20.69
C TYR A 458 6.38 24.64 -19.23
N ARG A 459 5.39 24.97 -18.39
CA ARG A 459 5.58 25.11 -16.94
C ARG A 459 5.96 23.81 -16.26
N ALA A 460 5.57 22.65 -16.82
CA ALA A 460 6.06 21.36 -16.34
C ALA A 460 7.56 21.22 -16.57
N VAL A 461 8.07 21.66 -17.73
CA VAL A 461 9.51 21.64 -18.05
C VAL A 461 10.28 22.59 -17.12
N THR A 462 9.81 23.82 -17.00
CA THR A 462 10.43 24.84 -16.12
C THR A 462 10.48 24.34 -14.67
N GLY A 463 9.35 23.84 -14.14
CA GLY A 463 9.25 23.35 -12.77
C GLY A 463 10.10 22.12 -12.51
N LEU A 464 10.22 21.21 -13.49
CA LEU A 464 11.11 20.04 -13.36
C LEU A 464 12.58 20.46 -13.21
N PHE A 465 13.08 21.37 -14.06
CA PHE A 465 14.47 21.83 -13.96
C PHE A 465 14.75 22.64 -12.68
N GLN A 466 13.76 23.42 -12.22
CA GLN A 466 13.87 24.10 -10.91
C GLN A 466 13.94 23.10 -9.75
N ALA A 467 13.11 22.06 -9.75
CA ALA A 467 13.13 21.00 -8.75
C ALA A 467 14.44 20.21 -8.77
N LEU A 468 14.95 19.91 -9.99
CA LEU A 468 16.24 19.24 -10.17
C LEU A 468 17.41 20.10 -9.64
N ALA A 469 17.41 21.40 -9.91
CA ALA A 469 18.42 22.32 -9.39
C ALA A 469 18.40 22.37 -7.86
N ALA A 470 17.20 22.50 -7.28
CA ALA A 470 17.03 22.48 -5.83
C ALA A 470 17.51 21.17 -5.19
N ALA A 471 17.21 20.01 -5.79
CA ALA A 471 17.65 18.72 -5.31
C ALA A 471 19.19 18.58 -5.35
N MET A 472 19.82 19.09 -6.40
CA MET A 472 21.28 19.10 -6.54
C MET A 472 21.97 20.01 -5.52
N GLU A 473 21.35 21.14 -5.17
CA GLU A 473 21.91 22.10 -4.19
C GLU A 473 21.74 21.64 -2.74
N THR A 474 20.57 21.13 -2.43
CA THR A 474 20.24 20.72 -1.06
C THR A 474 20.76 19.32 -0.74
N GLY A 475 21.20 18.55 -1.73
CA GLY A 475 21.53 17.14 -1.57
C GLY A 475 20.30 16.33 -1.14
N SER A 476 19.09 16.74 -1.56
CA SER A 476 17.84 16.01 -1.29
C SER A 476 17.95 14.59 -1.83
N ARG A 477 18.14 13.63 -0.93
CA ARG A 477 18.43 12.23 -1.26
C ARG A 477 17.16 11.42 -1.40
N GLY A 478 17.21 10.36 -2.20
CA GLY A 478 16.20 9.31 -2.21
C GLY A 478 16.05 8.73 -0.79
N SER A 479 14.85 8.62 -0.26
CA SER A 479 14.66 8.16 1.11
C SER A 479 14.55 6.64 1.20
N HIS A 480 15.45 6.01 1.93
CA HIS A 480 15.27 4.67 2.48
C HIS A 480 14.58 4.82 3.84
N GLY A 481 13.37 4.28 4.00
CA GLY A 481 12.82 4.10 5.34
C GLY A 481 11.32 4.34 5.50
N SER A 482 10.80 3.88 6.60
CA SER A 482 9.40 3.90 7.04
C SER A 482 8.70 5.28 7.04
N SER A 483 9.47 6.36 6.94
CA SER A 483 9.00 7.74 6.80
C SER A 483 8.26 8.05 5.49
N ILE A 484 8.38 7.17 4.46
CA ILE A 484 7.78 7.43 3.14
C ILE A 484 6.26 7.29 3.17
N MET A 485 5.73 6.33 3.91
CA MET A 485 4.27 6.16 4.03
C MET A 485 3.61 7.29 4.81
N LEU A 486 4.26 7.79 5.86
CA LEU A 486 3.70 8.81 6.75
C LEU A 486 4.02 10.25 6.30
N LYS A 487 5.22 10.50 5.73
CA LYS A 487 5.64 11.85 5.28
C LYS A 487 5.28 12.17 3.84
N GLY A 488 5.23 11.20 2.93
CA GLY A 488 4.79 11.43 1.54
C GLY A 488 3.31 11.76 1.42
N GLN A 489 2.52 11.46 2.45
CA GLN A 489 1.09 11.80 2.52
C GLN A 489 0.80 13.08 3.31
N SER A 490 1.73 13.54 4.18
CA SER A 490 1.58 14.79 4.93
C SER A 490 2.33 15.98 4.32
N GLN A 491 3.27 15.76 3.38
CA GLN A 491 4.00 16.87 2.74
C GLN A 491 3.31 17.50 1.52
N THR A 492 2.20 16.93 1.05
CA THR A 492 1.38 17.60 0.02
C THR A 492 0.50 18.72 0.58
N GLY A 493 0.58 19.02 1.89
CA GLY A 493 -0.26 20.05 2.54
C GLY A 493 0.47 21.22 3.22
N GLN A 494 1.80 21.29 3.16
CA GLN A 494 2.51 22.32 3.94
C GLN A 494 3.68 22.98 3.21
N GLU A 495 3.48 23.51 2.01
CA GLU A 495 4.29 24.62 1.50
C GLU A 495 3.50 25.38 0.42
N THR A 496 2.41 26.00 0.78
CA THR A 496 1.87 27.13 0.03
C THR A 496 1.40 28.20 1.02
N GLY A 497 1.93 29.38 0.82
CA GLY A 497 1.92 30.56 1.63
C GLY A 497 0.63 30.89 2.37
N ALA A 498 0.80 31.28 3.59
CA ALA A 498 -0.17 31.98 4.40
C ALA A 498 -0.71 33.20 3.64
N SER A 499 -1.96 33.18 3.26
CA SER A 499 -2.75 34.39 3.14
C SER A 499 -3.49 34.58 4.45
N GLU A 500 -3.11 35.62 5.14
CA GLU A 500 -3.79 36.10 6.33
C GLU A 500 -5.28 36.31 6.06
N GLN A 501 -6.10 35.45 6.67
CA GLN A 501 -7.49 35.83 6.94
C GLN A 501 -7.71 35.79 8.45
N SER A 502 -8.12 36.95 8.96
CA SER A 502 -8.40 37.25 10.36
C SER A 502 -9.29 36.21 11.02
N PRO A 503 -9.07 35.95 12.31
CA PRO A 503 -9.92 35.03 13.06
C PRO A 503 -11.29 35.69 13.29
N ARG A 504 -12.34 35.11 12.75
CA ARG A 504 -13.69 35.34 13.24
C ARG A 504 -13.78 34.67 14.61
N SER A 505 -14.06 35.49 15.63
CA SER A 505 -14.39 35.04 16.96
C SER A 505 -15.48 33.98 16.94
N ALA A 506 -15.09 32.75 17.28
CA ALA A 506 -16.05 31.69 17.60
C ALA A 506 -16.52 31.98 19.04
N GLU A 507 -17.76 32.41 19.18
CA GLU A 507 -18.48 32.30 20.43
C GLU A 507 -18.60 30.81 20.75
N THR A 508 -18.05 30.39 21.86
CA THR A 508 -18.22 29.07 22.46
C THR A 508 -19.67 28.95 22.92
N GLU A 509 -20.53 28.44 22.05
CA GLU A 509 -21.74 27.76 22.51
C GLU A 509 -21.28 26.45 23.20
N GLN A 510 -21.58 26.39 24.50
CA GLN A 510 -21.47 25.17 25.27
C GLN A 510 -22.41 24.16 24.60
N ALA A 511 -21.82 23.19 23.92
CA ALA A 511 -22.55 22.01 23.44
C ALA A 511 -23.06 21.29 24.69
N ASP A 512 -24.37 21.09 24.76
CA ASP A 512 -24.99 20.15 25.69
C ASP A 512 -24.31 18.77 25.54
N PRO A 513 -24.05 18.05 26.63
CA PRO A 513 -23.45 16.72 26.53
C PRO A 513 -24.36 15.84 25.69
N ASP A 514 -23.77 15.21 24.65
CA ASP A 514 -24.46 14.26 23.79
C ASP A 514 -25.26 13.25 24.63
N PRO A 515 -26.47 12.87 24.20
CA PRO A 515 -27.32 12.02 25.01
C PRO A 515 -26.64 10.67 25.23
N VAL A 516 -26.58 10.26 26.49
CA VAL A 516 -26.11 8.93 26.89
C VAL A 516 -26.80 7.87 26.05
N CYS A 517 -26.00 7.04 25.38
CA CYS A 517 -26.49 5.96 24.53
C CYS A 517 -27.51 5.10 25.29
N SER A 518 -28.75 5.11 24.84
CA SER A 518 -29.83 4.40 25.50
C SER A 518 -29.84 2.92 25.10
N ARG A 519 -30.51 2.08 25.88
CA ARG A 519 -30.73 0.66 25.55
C ARG A 519 -31.42 0.48 24.19
N ALA A 520 -32.19 1.47 23.73
CA ALA A 520 -32.83 1.51 22.41
C ALA A 520 -31.79 1.63 21.27
N ASP A 521 -30.66 2.34 21.51
CA ASP A 521 -29.59 2.49 20.52
C ASP A 521 -28.81 1.18 20.35
N ILE A 522 -28.74 0.35 21.40
CA ILE A 522 -28.14 -1.00 21.34
C ILE A 522 -29.05 -1.95 20.55
N ILE A 523 -30.37 -1.85 20.73
CA ILE A 523 -31.36 -2.68 20.04
C ILE A 523 -31.42 -2.34 18.54
N SER A 524 -31.17 -1.07 18.16
CA SER A 524 -31.05 -0.68 16.76
C SER A 524 -29.83 -1.30 16.07
N ALA A 525 -28.81 -1.73 16.82
CA ALA A 525 -27.65 -2.42 16.28
C ALA A 525 -27.96 -3.84 15.72
N GLU A 526 -29.07 -4.47 16.13
CA GLU A 526 -29.51 -5.76 15.56
C GLU A 526 -29.94 -5.68 14.09
N ILE A 527 -30.21 -4.48 13.58
CA ILE A 527 -30.62 -4.25 12.20
C ILE A 527 -29.41 -4.10 11.27
N VAL A 528 -28.21 -3.83 11.83
CA VAL A 528 -26.98 -3.64 11.06
C VAL A 528 -26.53 -4.98 10.47
N PRO A 529 -26.25 -5.06 9.17
CA PRO A 529 -25.80 -6.30 8.55
C PRO A 529 -24.47 -6.77 9.16
N ARG A 530 -24.39 -8.05 9.49
CA ARG A 530 -23.13 -8.65 9.98
C ARG A 530 -21.99 -8.42 8.98
N GLY A 531 -20.82 -8.03 9.48
CA GLY A 531 -19.66 -7.66 8.69
C GLY A 531 -19.63 -6.18 8.27
N PHE A 532 -20.68 -5.41 8.59
CA PHE A 532 -20.69 -3.98 8.30
C PHE A 532 -19.90 -3.19 9.34
N ARG A 533 -18.93 -2.38 8.88
CA ARG A 533 -18.08 -1.52 9.72
C ARG A 533 -18.28 -0.06 9.32
N ARG A 534 -18.43 0.81 10.31
CA ARG A 534 -18.67 2.25 10.14
C ARG A 534 -17.44 3.09 10.38
N VAL A 535 -16.59 2.69 11.33
CA VAL A 535 -15.52 3.51 11.86
C VAL A 535 -14.15 2.82 11.85
N THR A 536 -14.13 1.49 11.96
CA THR A 536 -12.86 0.75 11.91
C THR A 536 -12.58 0.21 10.52
N THR A 537 -11.34 0.32 10.08
CA THR A 537 -10.87 -0.36 8.85
C THR A 537 -10.77 -1.87 9.10
N PRO A 538 -10.84 -2.73 8.07
CA PRO A 538 -10.56 -4.16 8.23
C PRO A 538 -9.15 -4.39 8.80
N PHE A 539 -9.02 -5.39 9.67
CA PHE A 539 -7.75 -5.77 10.28
C PHE A 539 -6.90 -6.63 9.35
N ALA A 540 -5.62 -6.82 9.70
CA ALA A 540 -4.70 -7.61 8.88
C ALA A 540 -5.22 -9.05 8.69
N PRO A 541 -5.26 -9.54 7.44
CA PRO A 541 -5.80 -10.85 7.10
C PRO A 541 -4.76 -11.97 7.31
N ASP A 542 -5.21 -13.24 7.20
CA ASP A 542 -4.39 -14.43 7.36
C ASP A 542 -3.19 -14.47 6.41
N GLN A 543 -3.33 -14.06 5.18
CA GLN A 543 -2.23 -13.97 4.21
C GLN A 543 -1.11 -13.03 4.67
N SER A 544 -1.44 -11.93 5.36
CA SER A 544 -0.45 -11.01 5.92
C SER A 544 0.32 -11.66 7.06
N GLY A 545 -0.37 -12.43 7.92
CA GLY A 545 0.27 -13.24 8.95
C GLY A 545 1.20 -14.30 8.40
N ALA A 546 0.80 -14.97 7.33
CA ALA A 546 1.63 -15.97 6.65
C ALA A 546 2.92 -15.35 6.09
N VAL A 547 2.82 -14.23 5.38
CA VAL A 547 3.98 -13.54 4.81
C VAL A 547 4.88 -12.98 5.90
N SER A 548 4.32 -12.45 7.00
CA SER A 548 5.09 -11.94 8.13
C SER A 548 6.04 -13.00 8.75
N VAL A 549 5.63 -14.27 8.80
CA VAL A 549 6.50 -15.38 9.25
C VAL A 549 7.58 -15.69 8.24
N LEU A 550 7.26 -15.68 6.93
CA LEU A 550 8.15 -16.12 5.85
C LEU A 550 9.14 -15.05 5.39
N TYR A 551 8.91 -13.80 5.77
CA TYR A 551 9.52 -12.62 5.16
C TYR A 551 11.05 -12.60 5.17
N ASP A 552 11.67 -13.02 6.27
CA ASP A 552 13.12 -12.97 6.51
C ASP A 552 13.79 -14.35 6.60
N MET A 553 13.10 -15.41 6.16
CA MET A 553 13.59 -16.80 6.25
C MET A 553 14.50 -17.23 5.07
N GLY A 554 14.76 -16.35 4.09
CA GLY A 554 15.62 -16.64 2.95
C GLY A 554 15.02 -17.58 1.91
N GLY A 555 13.70 -17.58 1.77
CA GLY A 555 12.93 -18.29 0.74
C GLY A 555 12.39 -17.36 -0.34
N ILE A 556 11.90 -17.96 -1.44
CA ILE A 556 11.07 -17.26 -2.44
C ILE A 556 9.61 -17.32 -1.96
N CYS A 557 9.03 -16.18 -1.59
CA CYS A 557 7.64 -16.08 -1.17
C CYS A 557 6.76 -15.60 -2.33
N VAL A 558 5.86 -16.45 -2.82
CA VAL A 558 4.92 -16.11 -3.90
C VAL A 558 3.52 -15.95 -3.32
N ILE A 559 2.98 -14.76 -3.43
CA ILE A 559 1.59 -14.48 -3.11
C ILE A 559 0.76 -14.81 -4.36
N CYS A 560 -0.16 -15.76 -4.23
CA CYS A 560 -0.97 -16.25 -5.33
C CYS A 560 -2.13 -15.28 -5.59
N ASP A 561 -1.84 -14.15 -6.22
CA ASP A 561 -2.77 -13.06 -6.49
C ASP A 561 -2.57 -12.42 -7.86
N ALA A 562 -3.39 -11.41 -8.15
CA ALA A 562 -3.27 -10.59 -9.36
C ALA A 562 -2.40 -9.32 -9.16
N GLY A 563 -1.76 -9.16 -8.01
CA GLY A 563 -0.93 -8.03 -7.62
C GLY A 563 -1.50 -7.13 -6.51
N GLY A 564 -2.82 -7.07 -6.36
CA GLY A 564 -3.46 -6.19 -5.37
C GLY A 564 -3.25 -6.63 -3.92
N CYS A 565 -3.36 -7.93 -3.64
CA CYS A 565 -3.12 -8.47 -2.30
C CYS A 565 -1.65 -8.33 -1.91
N THR A 566 -0.72 -8.61 -2.83
CA THR A 566 0.72 -8.43 -2.60
C THR A 566 1.05 -6.99 -2.20
N GLY A 567 0.48 -6.00 -2.90
CA GLY A 567 0.67 -4.58 -2.57
C GLY A 567 0.11 -4.21 -1.20
N ASN A 568 -1.04 -4.78 -0.81
CA ASN A 568 -1.60 -4.57 0.53
C ASN A 568 -0.71 -5.18 1.62
N ILE A 569 -0.25 -6.41 1.43
CA ILE A 569 0.63 -7.09 2.40
C ILE A 569 1.94 -6.32 2.55
N CYS A 570 2.68 -6.15 1.46
CA CYS A 570 4.02 -5.54 1.50
C CYS A 570 3.96 -4.06 1.90
N GLY A 571 3.03 -3.29 1.32
CA GLY A 571 2.97 -1.86 1.53
C GLY A 571 2.25 -1.39 2.81
N PHE A 572 1.44 -2.25 3.46
CA PHE A 572 0.58 -1.84 4.58
C PHE A 572 0.63 -2.77 5.79
N ASP A 573 0.92 -4.06 5.60
CA ASP A 573 0.91 -5.04 6.69
C ASP A 573 2.30 -5.60 7.05
N GLU A 574 3.35 -5.26 6.27
CA GLU A 574 4.71 -5.69 6.55
C GLU A 574 5.62 -4.49 6.84
N PRO A 575 5.80 -4.11 8.12
CA PRO A 575 6.57 -2.91 8.46
C PRO A 575 8.07 -3.00 8.11
N ARG A 576 8.62 -4.22 7.90
CA ARG A 576 10.02 -4.42 7.50
C ARG A 576 10.27 -4.15 6.03
N TRP A 577 9.23 -4.09 5.20
CA TRP A 577 9.33 -4.01 3.75
C TRP A 577 10.14 -2.80 3.24
N PHE A 578 10.10 -1.68 3.96
CA PHE A 578 10.87 -0.49 3.61
C PHE A 578 12.36 -0.56 4.02
N GLY A 579 12.73 -1.42 4.95
CA GLY A 579 14.07 -1.50 5.53
C GLY A 579 14.84 -2.78 5.24
N ALA A 580 14.16 -3.84 4.80
CA ALA A 580 14.76 -5.15 4.55
C ALA A 580 14.24 -5.73 3.25
N GLN A 581 15.14 -5.94 2.28
CA GLN A 581 14.77 -6.61 1.03
C GLN A 581 14.46 -8.08 1.29
N SER A 582 13.33 -8.55 0.75
CA SER A 582 12.92 -9.95 0.75
C SER A 582 12.45 -10.39 -0.63
N ALA A 583 12.61 -11.67 -0.93
CA ALA A 583 12.19 -12.27 -2.19
C ALA A 583 10.67 -12.55 -2.19
N VAL A 584 9.86 -11.48 -2.10
CA VAL A 584 8.39 -11.53 -2.13
C VAL A 584 7.89 -11.14 -3.52
N PHE A 585 7.04 -11.98 -4.08
CA PHE A 585 6.52 -11.84 -5.44
C PHE A 585 5.01 -12.03 -5.50
N SER A 586 4.36 -11.29 -6.40
CA SER A 586 3.01 -11.61 -6.86
C SER A 586 3.08 -12.66 -7.99
N ALA A 587 2.15 -13.59 -7.97
CA ALA A 587 1.95 -14.52 -9.07
C ALA A 587 1.50 -13.81 -10.36
N GLY A 588 0.91 -12.61 -10.23
CA GLY A 588 0.37 -11.85 -11.35
C GLY A 588 -0.68 -12.64 -12.12
N LEU A 589 -1.66 -13.22 -11.40
CA LEU A 589 -2.75 -14.00 -12.00
C LEU A 589 -3.60 -13.12 -12.92
N ARG A 590 -4.04 -13.71 -14.00
CA ARG A 590 -5.03 -13.13 -14.92
C ARG A 590 -6.34 -13.91 -14.87
N ASP A 591 -7.41 -13.31 -15.35
CA ASP A 591 -8.73 -13.93 -15.42
C ASP A 591 -8.66 -15.35 -16.05
N MET A 592 -7.95 -15.46 -17.17
CA MET A 592 -7.84 -16.76 -17.86
C MET A 592 -7.00 -17.78 -17.09
N ASP A 593 -6.02 -17.34 -16.31
CA ASP A 593 -5.24 -18.24 -15.45
C ASP A 593 -6.12 -18.76 -14.30
N ALA A 594 -6.95 -17.89 -13.72
CA ALA A 594 -7.90 -18.23 -12.67
C ALA A 594 -9.04 -19.14 -13.19
N ILE A 595 -9.65 -18.82 -14.33
CA ILE A 595 -10.78 -19.56 -14.90
C ILE A 595 -10.37 -20.94 -15.41
N LEU A 596 -9.19 -21.06 -16.03
CA LEU A 596 -8.69 -22.31 -16.64
C LEU A 596 -7.84 -23.15 -15.68
N GLY A 597 -7.53 -22.66 -14.47
CA GLY A 597 -6.67 -23.36 -13.53
C GLY A 597 -5.25 -23.58 -14.07
N ARG A 598 -4.62 -22.55 -14.62
CA ARG A 598 -3.27 -22.65 -15.24
C ARG A 598 -2.15 -22.65 -14.21
N ASP A 599 -2.15 -23.66 -13.35
CA ASP A 599 -1.12 -23.85 -12.32
C ASP A 599 0.28 -24.04 -12.92
N ASP A 600 0.36 -24.65 -14.13
CA ASP A 600 1.58 -24.83 -14.90
C ASP A 600 2.32 -23.50 -15.14
N ARG A 601 1.61 -22.44 -15.46
CA ARG A 601 2.20 -21.10 -15.66
C ARG A 601 2.82 -20.54 -14.39
N LEU A 602 2.15 -20.69 -13.24
CA LEU A 602 2.71 -20.27 -11.98
C LEU A 602 3.97 -21.05 -11.64
N VAL A 603 3.96 -22.36 -11.87
CA VAL A 603 5.12 -23.24 -11.67
C VAL A 603 6.29 -22.84 -12.57
N ASP A 604 6.05 -22.53 -13.84
CA ASP A 604 7.10 -22.08 -14.76
C ASP A 604 7.69 -20.72 -14.37
N LYS A 605 6.84 -19.75 -13.94
CA LYS A 605 7.31 -18.46 -13.42
C LYS A 605 8.16 -18.63 -12.16
N LEU A 606 7.75 -19.51 -11.24
CA LEU A 606 8.52 -19.79 -10.04
C LEU A 606 9.85 -20.49 -10.36
N ALA A 607 9.85 -21.40 -11.34
CA ALA A 607 11.08 -22.07 -11.78
C ALA A 607 12.08 -21.09 -12.40
N ASP A 608 11.62 -20.13 -13.20
CA ASP A 608 12.46 -19.06 -13.72
C ASP A 608 13.05 -18.19 -12.60
N ALA A 609 12.24 -17.80 -11.62
CA ALA A 609 12.71 -17.03 -10.45
C ALA A 609 13.73 -17.83 -9.62
N ALA A 610 13.50 -19.12 -9.40
CA ALA A 610 14.41 -19.98 -8.63
C ALA A 610 15.79 -20.16 -9.28
N GLN A 611 15.90 -20.01 -10.60
CA GLN A 611 17.19 -20.01 -11.29
C GLN A 611 17.98 -18.72 -11.08
N ARG A 612 17.30 -17.62 -10.73
CA ARG A 612 17.86 -16.27 -10.60
C ARG A 612 18.06 -15.82 -9.16
N ILE A 613 17.44 -16.51 -8.21
CA ILE A 613 17.42 -16.11 -6.80
C ILE A 613 17.93 -17.29 -5.95
N PRO A 614 19.03 -17.11 -5.20
CA PRO A 614 19.49 -18.13 -4.27
C PRO A 614 18.49 -18.24 -3.12
N ALA A 615 17.78 -19.36 -3.06
CA ALA A 615 16.81 -19.64 -2.01
C ALA A 615 16.90 -21.08 -1.54
N SER A 616 16.66 -21.32 -0.27
CA SER A 616 16.67 -22.65 0.34
C SER A 616 15.32 -23.37 0.21
N PHE A 617 14.25 -22.61 -0.07
CA PHE A 617 12.88 -23.09 -0.25
C PHE A 617 12.06 -22.06 -1.02
N ALA A 618 10.83 -22.45 -1.40
CA ALA A 618 9.83 -21.51 -1.87
C ALA A 618 8.51 -21.73 -1.12
N SER A 619 7.66 -20.69 -1.13
CA SER A 619 6.32 -20.74 -0.54
C SER A 619 5.29 -20.14 -1.48
N ILE A 620 4.07 -20.70 -1.49
CA ILE A 620 2.92 -20.19 -2.22
C ILE A 620 1.84 -19.86 -1.19
N VAL A 621 1.56 -18.57 -1.03
CA VAL A 621 0.60 -18.04 -0.06
C VAL A 621 -0.72 -17.75 -0.77
N GLY A 622 -1.80 -18.32 -0.26
CA GLY A 622 -3.15 -18.16 -0.78
C GLY A 622 -3.71 -16.75 -0.57
N THR A 623 -4.70 -16.42 -1.40
CA THR A 623 -5.48 -15.17 -1.33
C THR A 623 -6.94 -15.47 -1.70
N PRO A 624 -7.87 -14.51 -1.64
CA PRO A 624 -9.26 -14.76 -2.02
C PRO A 624 -9.47 -15.33 -3.43
N VAL A 625 -8.62 -14.98 -4.39
CA VAL A 625 -8.77 -15.46 -5.77
C VAL A 625 -8.59 -16.97 -5.88
N PRO A 626 -7.44 -17.56 -5.47
CA PRO A 626 -7.27 -19.00 -5.49
C PRO A 626 -8.26 -19.73 -4.55
N ALA A 627 -8.70 -19.13 -3.46
CA ALA A 627 -9.72 -19.72 -2.59
C ALA A 627 -11.07 -19.89 -3.31
N VAL A 628 -11.49 -18.88 -4.09
CA VAL A 628 -12.73 -18.92 -4.87
C VAL A 628 -12.68 -19.95 -5.99
N ILE A 629 -11.54 -20.09 -6.67
CA ILE A 629 -11.37 -21.07 -7.77
C ILE A 629 -11.03 -22.48 -7.28
N GLY A 630 -10.82 -22.69 -5.99
CA GLY A 630 -10.56 -24.00 -5.40
C GLY A 630 -9.19 -24.56 -5.71
N THR A 631 -8.12 -23.74 -5.65
CA THR A 631 -6.75 -24.17 -5.94
C THR A 631 -6.29 -25.28 -5.01
N ASP A 632 -5.79 -26.40 -5.58
CA ASP A 632 -5.15 -27.50 -4.82
C ASP A 632 -3.67 -27.18 -4.55
N TYR A 633 -3.41 -26.55 -3.38
CA TYR A 633 -2.05 -26.20 -2.98
C TYR A 633 -1.13 -27.42 -2.82
N ARG A 634 -1.65 -28.60 -2.49
CA ARG A 634 -0.83 -29.81 -2.35
C ARG A 634 -0.33 -30.29 -3.72
N ALA A 635 -1.20 -30.25 -4.73
CA ALA A 635 -0.81 -30.58 -6.10
C ALA A 635 0.15 -29.54 -6.66
N LEU A 636 -0.18 -28.26 -6.52
CA LEU A 636 0.63 -27.13 -6.98
C LEU A 636 2.04 -27.15 -6.39
N CYS A 637 2.19 -27.36 -5.08
CA CYS A 637 3.49 -27.43 -4.43
C CYS A 637 4.31 -28.64 -4.86
N ARG A 638 3.68 -29.80 -5.10
CA ARG A 638 4.38 -30.99 -5.65
C ARG A 638 4.91 -30.73 -7.05
N MET A 639 4.12 -30.08 -7.91
CA MET A 639 4.55 -29.70 -9.26
C MET A 639 5.71 -28.70 -9.19
N ALA A 640 5.57 -27.65 -8.37
CA ALA A 640 6.58 -26.62 -8.17
C ALA A 640 7.89 -27.20 -7.61
N SER A 641 7.84 -28.07 -6.59
CA SER A 641 9.03 -28.71 -6.03
C SER A 641 9.78 -29.57 -7.06
N ARG A 642 9.05 -30.33 -7.88
CA ARG A 642 9.66 -31.12 -8.95
C ARG A 642 10.34 -30.27 -10.02
N ARG A 643 9.74 -29.11 -10.33
CA ARG A 643 10.21 -28.22 -11.40
C ARG A 643 11.39 -27.36 -10.95
N THR A 644 11.38 -26.88 -9.70
CA THR A 644 12.41 -25.99 -9.14
C THR A 644 13.57 -26.74 -8.48
N GLY A 645 13.34 -27.97 -8.02
CA GLY A 645 14.28 -28.71 -7.16
C GLY A 645 14.30 -28.22 -5.71
N LEU A 646 13.49 -27.24 -5.35
CA LEU A 646 13.38 -26.69 -4.00
C LEU A 646 12.20 -27.32 -3.23
N PRO A 647 12.25 -27.45 -1.90
CA PRO A 647 11.06 -27.64 -1.10
C PRO A 647 10.08 -26.48 -1.30
N VAL A 648 8.81 -26.77 -1.56
CA VAL A 648 7.78 -25.75 -1.75
C VAL A 648 6.65 -25.94 -0.75
N LEU A 649 6.36 -24.88 0.02
CA LEU A 649 5.29 -24.82 1.01
C LEU A 649 4.02 -24.23 0.39
N GLY A 650 2.85 -24.77 0.71
CA GLY A 650 1.56 -24.16 0.39
C GLY A 650 0.89 -23.69 1.68
N ILE A 651 0.52 -22.42 1.72
CA ILE A 651 -0.25 -21.84 2.82
C ILE A 651 -1.65 -21.54 2.30
N ASP A 652 -2.62 -22.32 2.76
CA ASP A 652 -4.02 -22.17 2.39
C ASP A 652 -4.65 -21.02 3.19
N SER A 653 -4.38 -19.80 2.77
CA SER A 653 -4.98 -18.57 3.27
C SER A 653 -5.98 -18.02 2.26
N ASP A 654 -7.02 -17.35 2.72
CA ASP A 654 -8.14 -16.91 1.88
C ASP A 654 -8.47 -15.40 2.00
N GLY A 655 -7.76 -14.67 2.88
CA GLY A 655 -7.96 -13.26 3.12
C GLY A 655 -9.22 -12.90 3.90
N MET A 656 -9.93 -13.88 4.46
CA MET A 656 -11.17 -13.72 5.24
C MET A 656 -10.94 -13.96 6.72
N GLU A 657 -9.97 -14.84 7.07
CA GLU A 657 -9.51 -15.01 8.43
C GLU A 657 -8.50 -13.91 8.81
N TYR A 658 -8.19 -13.78 10.10
CA TYR A 658 -7.23 -12.80 10.59
C TYR A 658 -5.79 -13.33 10.55
N TYR A 659 -4.83 -12.42 10.65
CA TYR A 659 -3.39 -12.68 10.56
C TYR A 659 -2.88 -13.80 11.47
N ASP A 660 -3.43 -13.93 12.66
CA ASP A 660 -3.04 -14.94 13.66
C ASP A 660 -3.29 -16.37 13.18
N LYS A 661 -4.37 -16.59 12.38
CA LYS A 661 -4.63 -17.86 11.70
C LYS A 661 -3.60 -18.14 10.61
N GLY A 662 -3.19 -17.12 9.87
CA GLY A 662 -2.13 -17.24 8.87
C GLY A 662 -0.77 -17.61 9.50
N ILE A 663 -0.43 -17.00 10.64
CA ILE A 663 0.76 -17.34 11.42
C ILE A 663 0.71 -18.80 11.88
N GLU A 664 -0.40 -19.24 12.45
CA GLU A 664 -0.60 -20.63 12.94
C GLU A 664 -0.42 -21.64 11.80
N LYS A 665 -1.10 -21.44 10.67
CA LYS A 665 -1.00 -22.29 9.46
C LYS A 665 0.44 -22.37 8.96
N THR A 666 1.14 -21.25 8.94
CA THR A 666 2.50 -21.17 8.41
C THR A 666 3.50 -21.87 9.29
N TYR A 667 3.41 -21.70 10.61
CA TYR A 667 4.27 -22.45 11.55
C TYR A 667 4.12 -23.97 11.42
N LEU A 668 2.88 -24.45 11.31
CA LEU A 668 2.63 -25.88 11.13
C LEU A 668 3.19 -26.39 9.80
N ALA A 669 2.99 -25.66 8.71
CA ALA A 669 3.55 -26.01 7.39
C ALA A 669 5.09 -26.06 7.41
N LEU A 670 5.74 -25.11 8.07
CA LEU A 670 7.19 -25.07 8.24
C LEU A 670 7.70 -26.27 9.04
N LEU A 671 7.06 -26.57 10.18
CA LEU A 671 7.42 -27.71 11.03
C LEU A 671 7.23 -29.04 10.33
N GLU A 672 6.11 -29.25 9.64
CA GLU A 672 5.83 -30.47 8.90
C GLU A 672 6.81 -30.71 7.76
N THR A 673 7.28 -29.64 7.13
CA THR A 673 8.18 -29.73 5.98
C THR A 673 9.64 -29.90 6.38
N PHE A 674 10.12 -29.15 7.36
CA PHE A 674 11.54 -29.03 7.67
C PHE A 674 11.98 -29.71 8.95
N CYS A 675 11.07 -29.87 9.93
CA CYS A 675 11.39 -30.50 11.18
C CYS A 675 11.28 -32.02 11.08
N ARG A 676 12.37 -32.69 10.69
CA ARG A 676 12.43 -34.15 10.61
C ARG A 676 12.79 -34.72 11.97
N PRO A 677 12.20 -35.87 12.37
CA PRO A 677 12.69 -36.59 13.54
C PRO A 677 14.12 -37.07 13.25
N GLU A 678 15.10 -36.32 13.74
CA GLU A 678 16.42 -36.90 13.81
C GLU A 678 16.31 -38.15 14.72
N LYS A 679 16.60 -39.29 14.18
CA LYS A 679 16.97 -40.45 15.00
C LYS A 679 18.01 -39.90 15.96
N LYS A 680 17.81 -40.04 17.30
CA LYS A 680 18.76 -39.63 18.32
C LYS A 680 20.16 -39.98 17.80
N ALA A 681 20.79 -38.98 17.17
CA ALA A 681 22.14 -39.13 16.67
C ALA A 681 23.00 -39.41 17.89
N GLY A 682 23.58 -40.58 17.86
CA GLY A 682 24.44 -41.02 18.93
C GLY A 682 25.43 -39.93 19.30
N LEU A 683 25.57 -39.72 20.59
CA LEU A 683 26.50 -38.80 21.22
C LEU A 683 27.75 -38.59 20.35
N ILE A 684 27.81 -37.43 19.64
CA ILE A 684 29.10 -36.92 19.19
C ILE A 684 29.74 -36.32 20.43
N SER A 685 30.64 -37.15 21.01
CA SER A 685 31.48 -36.82 22.16
C SER A 685 32.22 -35.48 21.88
N GLY A 686 32.07 -34.51 22.78
CA GLY A 686 33.09 -33.47 22.97
C GLY A 686 32.76 -32.01 22.65
N LYS A 687 31.49 -31.65 22.24
CA LYS A 687 31.07 -30.24 22.21
C LYS A 687 29.99 -29.99 23.26
N GLU A 688 30.14 -28.92 24.04
CA GLU A 688 29.12 -28.45 24.97
C GLU A 688 27.77 -28.37 24.25
N LYS A 689 26.75 -29.00 24.81
CA LYS A 689 25.41 -29.03 24.24
C LYS A 689 24.80 -27.64 24.39
N LYS A 690 24.65 -26.89 23.29
CA LYS A 690 24.00 -25.58 23.31
C LYS A 690 22.55 -25.70 23.82
N ARG A 691 22.17 -24.79 24.70
CA ARG A 691 20.80 -24.66 25.18
C ARG A 691 20.01 -23.81 24.16
N ILE A 692 19.01 -24.39 23.53
CA ILE A 692 18.21 -23.75 22.48
C ILE A 692 16.82 -23.42 23.03
N ALA A 693 16.39 -22.15 22.83
CA ALA A 693 15.02 -21.70 23.08
C ALA A 693 14.27 -21.53 21.74
N GLY A 694 13.08 -22.12 21.66
CA GLY A 694 12.15 -21.89 20.56
C GLY A 694 11.16 -20.77 20.92
N ILE A 695 10.95 -19.83 19.99
CA ILE A 695 10.01 -18.71 20.16
C ILE A 695 8.91 -18.82 19.11
N TRP A 696 7.66 -18.81 19.56
CA TRP A 696 6.48 -18.96 18.72
C TRP A 696 5.49 -17.82 18.94
N GLY A 697 4.88 -17.33 17.87
CA GLY A 697 3.91 -16.24 17.93
C GLY A 697 4.51 -14.85 18.04
N PHE A 698 5.83 -14.67 17.81
CA PHE A 698 6.40 -13.35 17.62
C PHE A 698 6.16 -12.88 16.17
N SER A 699 5.50 -11.74 16.02
CA SER A 699 5.23 -11.12 14.74
C SER A 699 5.26 -9.58 14.86
N PRO A 700 5.80 -8.87 13.88
CA PRO A 700 5.65 -7.41 13.83
C PRO A 700 4.19 -6.94 13.83
N LEU A 701 3.25 -7.78 13.39
CA LEU A 701 1.82 -7.46 13.43
C LEU A 701 1.28 -7.31 14.86
N ASP A 702 1.86 -8.06 15.84
CA ASP A 702 1.53 -7.96 17.25
C ASP A 702 2.42 -6.98 18.02
N PHE A 703 3.73 -6.98 17.69
CA PHE A 703 4.74 -6.44 18.58
C PHE A 703 5.51 -5.23 18.06
N ALA A 704 5.21 -4.77 16.83
CA ALA A 704 5.83 -3.55 16.31
C ALA A 704 5.54 -2.36 17.24
N GLY A 705 6.58 -1.66 17.65
CA GLY A 705 6.47 -0.57 18.65
C GLY A 705 6.37 -1.02 20.11
N ILE A 706 6.24 -2.33 20.39
CA ILE A 706 6.13 -2.88 21.76
C ILE A 706 7.38 -3.67 22.15
N LEU A 707 7.77 -4.64 21.32
CA LEU A 707 8.85 -5.58 21.62
C LEU A 707 9.72 -5.79 20.39
N SER A 708 11.02 -5.53 20.50
CA SER A 708 11.97 -5.78 19.42
C SER A 708 12.57 -7.20 19.51
N ALA A 709 12.99 -7.73 18.35
CA ALA A 709 13.70 -9.00 18.27
C ALA A 709 15.04 -8.97 19.06
N GLY A 710 15.69 -7.80 19.12
CA GLY A 710 16.91 -7.60 19.90
C GLY A 710 16.67 -7.76 21.39
N HIS A 711 15.66 -7.06 21.93
CA HIS A 711 15.29 -7.18 23.35
C HIS A 711 14.86 -8.61 23.73
N LEU A 712 14.10 -9.27 22.84
CA LEU A 712 13.72 -10.67 23.04
C LEU A 712 14.95 -11.57 23.15
N ARG A 713 15.95 -11.39 22.29
CA ARG A 713 17.22 -12.14 22.33
C ARG A 713 17.96 -11.91 23.64
N GLU A 714 18.11 -10.66 24.06
CA GLU A 714 18.77 -10.31 25.32
C GLU A 714 18.12 -11.01 26.52
N ARG A 715 16.79 -11.08 26.55
CA ARG A 715 16.06 -11.74 27.63
C ARG A 715 16.24 -13.26 27.61
N ILE A 716 16.28 -13.89 26.45
CA ILE A 716 16.52 -15.32 26.27
C ILE A 716 17.97 -15.66 26.68
N GLU A 717 18.97 -14.87 26.32
CA GLU A 717 20.35 -15.01 26.72
C GLU A 717 20.50 -14.87 28.25
N ALA A 718 19.80 -13.87 28.84
CA ALA A 718 19.78 -13.70 30.31
C ALA A 718 19.18 -14.90 31.06
N MET A 719 18.31 -15.68 30.42
CA MET A 719 17.81 -16.97 30.97
C MET A 719 18.81 -18.12 30.79
N GLY A 720 19.98 -17.87 30.20
CA GLY A 720 21.05 -18.84 30.00
C GLY A 720 20.88 -19.75 28.79
N PHE A 721 20.09 -19.33 27.76
CA PHE A 721 20.04 -19.99 26.47
C PHE A 721 21.11 -19.46 25.55
N ASP A 722 21.76 -20.35 24.78
CA ASP A 722 22.85 -20.01 23.85
C ASP A 722 22.36 -19.64 22.44
N GLU A 723 21.18 -20.12 22.07
CA GLU A 723 20.61 -19.93 20.73
C GLU A 723 19.08 -19.71 20.84
N MET A 724 18.59 -18.69 20.14
CA MET A 724 17.17 -18.41 19.98
C MET A 724 16.72 -18.72 18.55
N ILE A 725 15.73 -19.58 18.41
CA ILE A 725 15.07 -19.87 17.13
C ILE A 725 13.70 -19.22 17.14
N CYS A 726 13.52 -18.17 16.32
CA CYS A 726 12.30 -17.37 16.26
C CYS A 726 11.98 -17.03 14.79
N CYS A 727 11.01 -17.71 14.21
CA CYS A 727 10.51 -17.37 12.87
C CYS A 727 9.84 -15.98 12.89
N GLY A 728 10.19 -15.12 11.92
CA GLY A 728 9.80 -13.72 11.91
C GLY A 728 10.77 -12.76 12.61
N ALA A 729 11.92 -13.29 13.10
CA ALA A 729 13.01 -12.53 13.71
C ALA A 729 14.40 -12.97 13.20
N GLY A 730 14.52 -13.21 11.90
CA GLY A 730 15.77 -13.55 11.22
C GLY A 730 16.22 -15.00 11.36
N THR A 731 15.33 -15.93 11.67
CA THR A 731 15.62 -17.37 11.67
C THR A 731 15.57 -17.93 10.25
N ASP A 732 16.67 -18.51 9.79
CA ASP A 732 16.72 -19.24 8.52
C ASP A 732 16.25 -20.71 8.68
N ILE A 733 16.07 -21.38 7.54
CA ILE A 733 15.62 -22.79 7.52
C ILE A 733 16.60 -23.75 8.20
N GLU A 734 17.91 -23.49 8.11
CA GLU A 734 18.92 -24.34 8.74
C GLU A 734 18.86 -24.25 10.28
N SER A 735 18.55 -23.08 10.80
CA SER A 735 18.28 -22.90 12.22
C SER A 735 16.96 -23.57 12.63
N LEU A 736 15.89 -23.40 11.81
CA LEU A 736 14.60 -24.04 12.09
C LEU A 736 14.69 -25.58 12.13
N LYS A 737 15.52 -26.21 11.30
CA LYS A 737 15.72 -27.68 11.34
C LYS A 737 16.20 -28.18 12.70
N LYS A 738 16.84 -27.36 13.50
CA LYS A 738 17.33 -27.69 14.85
C LYS A 738 16.27 -27.56 15.93
N ILE A 739 15.08 -27.04 15.64
CA ILE A 739 14.06 -26.72 16.65
C ILE A 739 13.61 -27.94 17.46
N GLY A 740 13.67 -29.15 16.89
CA GLY A 740 13.40 -30.38 17.60
C GLY A 740 14.35 -30.66 18.77
N ALA A 741 15.52 -30.01 18.82
CA ALA A 741 16.48 -30.07 19.90
C ALA A 741 16.29 -28.95 20.95
N ALA A 742 15.29 -28.08 20.78
CA ALA A 742 15.02 -27.03 21.75
C ALA A 742 14.73 -27.58 23.13
N GLU A 743 15.32 -26.93 24.14
CA GLU A 743 15.12 -27.30 25.54
C GLU A 743 13.75 -26.85 26.05
N LYS A 744 13.30 -25.67 25.56
CA LYS A 744 12.02 -25.08 25.95
C LYS A 744 11.48 -24.18 24.81
N ASN A 745 10.16 -24.17 24.67
CA ASN A 745 9.46 -23.25 23.76
C ASN A 745 8.71 -22.17 24.56
N PHE A 746 8.82 -20.94 24.13
CA PHE A 746 8.07 -19.79 24.64
C PHE A 746 7.06 -19.32 23.60
N VAL A 747 5.82 -19.12 24.03
CA VAL A 747 4.69 -18.73 23.16
C VAL A 747 4.25 -17.32 23.52
N LEU A 748 4.45 -16.38 22.58
CA LEU A 748 4.21 -14.96 22.80
C LEU A 748 2.81 -14.52 22.35
N SER A 749 2.17 -15.29 21.47
CA SER A 749 0.77 -15.07 21.07
C SER A 749 0.04 -16.40 20.87
N PRO A 750 -1.29 -16.44 20.94
CA PRO A 750 -2.06 -17.68 20.76
C PRO A 750 -1.77 -18.39 19.43
N ALA A 751 -1.36 -17.67 18.39
CA ALA A 751 -1.00 -18.20 17.09
C ALA A 751 0.20 -19.17 17.13
N GLY A 752 1.08 -19.05 18.15
CA GLY A 752 2.22 -19.96 18.35
C GLY A 752 1.88 -21.25 19.09
N ALA A 753 0.71 -21.35 19.71
CA ALA A 753 0.39 -22.47 20.61
C ALA A 753 0.31 -23.81 19.90
N ALA A 754 -0.24 -23.86 18.68
CA ALA A 754 -0.34 -25.07 17.88
C ALA A 754 1.05 -25.63 17.53
N ALA A 755 2.01 -24.77 17.16
CA ALA A 755 3.39 -25.14 16.85
C ALA A 755 4.12 -25.68 18.09
N ALA A 756 3.99 -25.02 19.23
CA ALA A 756 4.57 -25.47 20.49
C ALA A 756 3.96 -26.79 20.96
N GLY A 757 2.65 -26.99 20.79
CA GLY A 757 1.94 -28.24 21.04
C GLY A 757 2.46 -29.37 20.15
N TRP A 758 2.61 -29.14 18.86
CA TRP A 758 3.15 -30.07 17.87
C TRP A 758 4.57 -30.55 18.26
N LEU A 759 5.44 -29.61 18.70
CA LEU A 759 6.78 -29.95 19.20
C LEU A 759 6.76 -30.71 20.49
N LYS A 760 5.86 -30.42 21.42
CA LYS A 760 5.68 -31.16 22.64
C LYS A 760 5.26 -32.62 22.38
N GLU A 761 4.30 -32.81 21.46
CA GLU A 761 3.84 -34.18 21.13
C GLU A 761 4.94 -35.02 20.44
N ARG A 762 5.76 -34.41 19.57
CA ARG A 762 6.77 -35.17 18.81
C ARG A 762 8.13 -35.29 19.49
N TYR A 763 8.55 -34.27 20.22
CA TYR A 763 9.89 -34.21 20.82
C TYR A 763 9.88 -34.17 22.36
N GLY A 764 8.69 -33.99 22.96
CA GLY A 764 8.57 -33.85 24.41
C GLY A 764 8.99 -32.48 24.94
N THR A 765 9.26 -31.49 24.06
CA THR A 765 9.74 -30.17 24.44
C THR A 765 8.68 -29.42 25.26
N PRO A 766 8.96 -29.01 26.52
CA PRO A 766 8.01 -28.24 27.31
C PRO A 766 7.83 -26.85 26.72
N TRP A 767 6.64 -26.25 26.93
CA TRP A 767 6.35 -24.89 26.49
C TRP A 767 5.47 -24.17 27.49
N GLU A 768 5.54 -22.82 27.46
CA GLU A 768 4.72 -21.92 28.24
C GLU A 768 4.39 -20.64 27.48
N TYR A 769 3.30 -19.96 27.89
CA TYR A 769 3.03 -18.61 27.50
C TYR A 769 3.94 -17.64 28.26
N TRP A 770 4.55 -16.70 27.51
CA TRP A 770 5.50 -15.78 28.11
C TRP A 770 5.55 -14.45 27.32
N ILE A 771 5.62 -13.35 28.06
CA ILE A 771 5.92 -12.00 27.53
C ILE A 771 7.06 -11.45 28.40
N PRO A 772 8.16 -10.98 27.80
CA PRO A 772 9.23 -10.34 28.57
C PRO A 772 8.80 -8.98 29.11
N ASP A 773 9.16 -8.70 30.36
CA ASP A 773 9.07 -7.38 31.00
C ASP A 773 7.72 -6.64 30.82
N PRO A 774 6.57 -7.25 31.15
CA PRO A 774 5.27 -6.64 30.92
C PRO A 774 5.08 -5.33 31.71
N GLU A 775 5.81 -5.15 32.85
CA GLU A 775 5.85 -3.91 33.62
C GLU A 775 6.41 -2.73 32.78
N ASN A 776 7.46 -2.99 31.99
CA ASN A 776 8.08 -1.99 31.13
C ASN A 776 7.14 -1.60 29.98
N ILE A 777 6.40 -2.58 29.45
CA ILE A 777 5.39 -2.32 28.40
C ILE A 777 4.32 -1.40 28.98
N LEU A 778 3.78 -1.71 30.14
CA LEU A 778 2.73 -0.94 30.78
C LEU A 778 3.20 0.49 31.16
N SER A 779 4.42 0.61 31.72
CA SER A 779 4.98 1.93 32.09
C SER A 779 5.33 2.82 30.90
N GLY A 780 5.47 2.23 29.71
CA GLY A 780 5.66 2.95 28.45
C GLY A 780 4.38 3.52 27.86
N LEU A 781 3.20 3.17 28.40
CA LEU A 781 1.91 3.72 27.93
C LEU A 781 1.69 5.12 28.51
N THR A 782 0.89 5.93 27.84
CA THR A 782 0.56 7.30 28.26
C THR A 782 -0.94 7.47 28.49
N VAL A 783 -1.29 8.23 29.52
CA VAL A 783 -2.65 8.69 29.80
C VAL A 783 -2.60 10.22 29.77
N ASP A 784 -3.41 10.88 28.95
CA ASP A 784 -3.44 12.33 28.81
C ASP A 784 -2.04 12.97 28.69
N CYS A 785 -1.20 12.40 27.82
CA CYS A 785 0.20 12.80 27.58
C CYS A 785 1.16 12.61 28.77
N CYS A 786 0.72 11.94 29.85
CA CYS A 786 1.56 11.59 31.00
C CYS A 786 1.82 10.08 31.01
N PRO A 787 3.01 9.59 31.43
CA PRO A 787 3.25 8.16 31.61
C PRO A 787 2.20 7.51 32.53
N ALA A 788 1.60 6.41 32.09
CA ALA A 788 0.63 5.67 32.89
C ALA A 788 1.33 4.97 34.06
N GLY A 789 1.38 5.62 35.21
CA GLY A 789 1.84 4.98 36.42
C GLY A 789 0.87 3.88 36.90
N LEU A 790 1.37 2.82 37.53
CA LEU A 790 0.51 1.76 38.10
C LEU A 790 -0.56 2.28 39.08
N GLU A 791 -0.29 3.39 39.76
CA GLU A 791 -1.22 4.05 40.69
C GLU A 791 -2.48 4.61 39.98
N THR A 792 -2.39 4.95 38.69
CA THR A 792 -3.51 5.42 37.87
C THR A 792 -4.67 4.42 37.83
N PHE A 793 -4.34 3.14 37.94
CA PHE A 793 -5.31 2.03 37.84
C PHE A 793 -5.88 1.58 39.20
N SER A 794 -5.46 2.19 40.29
CA SER A 794 -5.89 1.76 41.62
C SER A 794 -7.42 1.83 41.81
N GLY A 795 -8.06 0.69 42.06
CA GLY A 795 -9.51 0.55 42.21
C GLY A 795 -10.34 0.78 40.92
N LYS A 796 -9.68 0.89 39.75
CA LYS A 796 -10.34 1.18 38.46
C LYS A 796 -10.70 -0.11 37.72
N LYS A 797 -11.76 -0.06 36.92
CA LYS A 797 -12.14 -1.13 35.97
C LYS A 797 -11.43 -0.95 34.65
N VAL A 798 -10.68 -1.95 34.22
CA VAL A 798 -9.82 -1.88 33.04
C VAL A 798 -10.20 -2.99 32.05
N LEU A 799 -10.38 -2.61 30.78
CA LEU A 799 -10.50 -3.54 29.66
C LEU A 799 -9.25 -3.47 28.80
N ILE A 800 -8.62 -4.63 28.53
CA ILE A 800 -7.47 -4.72 27.62
C ILE A 800 -7.93 -5.37 26.32
N ILE A 801 -7.75 -4.69 25.21
CA ILE A 801 -8.10 -5.22 23.86
C ILE A 801 -6.83 -5.38 23.04
N HIS A 802 -6.29 -6.60 23.01
CA HIS A 802 -5.10 -6.98 22.23
C HIS A 802 -5.12 -8.50 22.00
N GLN A 803 -4.02 -9.08 21.42
CA GLN A 803 -3.84 -10.53 21.45
C GLN A 803 -3.76 -11.02 22.91
N GLN A 804 -4.30 -12.20 23.14
CA GLN A 804 -4.62 -12.66 24.49
C GLN A 804 -3.39 -12.81 25.43
N VAL A 805 -2.24 -13.28 24.92
CA VAL A 805 -1.07 -13.54 25.79
C VAL A 805 -0.48 -12.24 26.32
N LEU A 806 -0.41 -11.20 25.49
CA LEU A 806 0.01 -9.88 25.94
C LEU A 806 -1.01 -9.27 26.91
N ALA A 807 -2.31 -9.36 26.56
CA ALA A 807 -3.37 -8.86 27.42
C ALA A 807 -3.35 -9.55 28.82
N ASP A 808 -3.11 -10.86 28.86
CA ASP A 808 -2.99 -11.61 30.11
C ASP A 808 -1.74 -11.25 30.91
N ALA A 809 -0.62 -10.99 30.23
CA ALA A 809 0.62 -10.55 30.89
C ALA A 809 0.44 -9.17 31.54
N LEU A 810 -0.15 -8.20 30.82
CA LEU A 810 -0.47 -6.87 31.37
C LEU A 810 -1.51 -6.95 32.49
N ARG A 811 -2.53 -7.80 32.34
CA ARG A 811 -3.52 -8.06 33.40
C ARG A 811 -2.88 -8.54 34.70
N LYS A 812 -1.90 -9.45 34.64
CA LYS A 812 -1.17 -9.91 35.82
C LYS A 812 -0.46 -8.78 36.56
N VAL A 813 0.12 -7.85 35.83
CA VAL A 813 0.73 -6.65 36.42
C VAL A 813 -0.33 -5.75 37.05
N LEU A 814 -1.41 -5.44 36.33
CA LEU A 814 -2.49 -4.56 36.79
C LEU A 814 -3.22 -5.12 38.01
N LYS A 815 -3.37 -6.43 38.13
CA LYS A 815 -3.98 -7.09 39.30
C LYS A 815 -3.26 -6.84 40.63
N THR A 816 -2.06 -6.26 40.60
CA THR A 816 -1.37 -5.77 41.82
C THR A 816 -2.01 -4.47 42.35
N ARG A 817 -2.87 -3.80 41.55
CA ARG A 817 -3.51 -2.53 41.87
C ARG A 817 -5.04 -2.54 41.79
N THR A 818 -5.61 -3.44 41.01
CA THR A 818 -7.07 -3.60 40.85
C THR A 818 -7.45 -5.01 40.48
N ASP A 819 -8.56 -5.53 41.03
CA ASP A 819 -9.07 -6.86 40.75
C ASP A 819 -9.97 -6.91 39.48
N LEU A 820 -10.35 -5.73 38.97
CA LEU A 820 -11.33 -5.58 37.88
C LEU A 820 -10.61 -5.34 36.54
N VAL A 821 -9.95 -6.38 36.03
CA VAL A 821 -9.26 -6.34 34.74
C VAL A 821 -9.76 -7.48 33.84
N ASP A 822 -10.45 -7.12 32.77
CA ASP A 822 -10.92 -8.06 31.75
C ASP A 822 -10.08 -7.93 30.47
N ALA A 823 -9.98 -9.00 29.69
CA ALA A 823 -9.35 -9.03 28.39
C ALA A 823 -10.38 -9.34 27.29
N ALA A 824 -10.25 -8.66 26.16
CA ALA A 824 -11.02 -8.95 24.98
C ALA A 824 -10.14 -8.96 23.72
N GLY A 825 -10.55 -9.69 22.70
CA GLY A 825 -9.79 -9.76 21.46
C GLY A 825 -10.67 -10.16 20.27
N PHE A 826 -10.29 -9.67 19.10
CA PHE A 826 -10.90 -10.06 17.83
C PHE A 826 -10.28 -11.34 17.25
N PHE A 827 -9.17 -11.78 17.83
CA PHE A 827 -8.27 -12.83 17.32
C PHE A 827 -8.42 -14.13 18.11
N ILE A 828 -7.54 -15.11 17.86
CA ILE A 828 -7.54 -16.39 18.59
C ILE A 828 -7.49 -16.15 20.09
N MET A 829 -8.47 -16.71 20.79
CA MET A 829 -8.48 -16.76 22.27
C MET A 829 -8.44 -18.20 22.75
N ASN A 830 -7.41 -18.53 23.52
CA ASN A 830 -7.25 -19.84 24.13
C ASN A 830 -8.10 -19.93 25.41
N ARG A 831 -8.96 -20.93 25.48
CA ARG A 831 -9.85 -21.15 26.64
C ARG A 831 -9.07 -21.39 27.95
N GLY A 832 -7.85 -21.95 27.85
CA GLY A 832 -7.00 -22.22 29.02
C GLY A 832 -6.44 -20.97 29.70
N LEU A 833 -6.39 -19.84 28.99
CA LEU A 833 -5.99 -18.52 29.52
C LEU A 833 -7.19 -17.63 29.88
N ALA A 834 -8.36 -17.93 29.34
CA ALA A 834 -9.53 -17.06 29.48
C ALA A 834 -10.05 -17.07 30.92
N GLN A 835 -10.38 -15.88 31.43
CA GLN A 835 -11.03 -15.67 32.72
C GLN A 835 -12.52 -15.31 32.53
N ALA A 836 -13.29 -15.31 33.61
CA ALA A 836 -14.76 -15.16 33.57
C ALA A 836 -15.26 -13.88 32.87
N GLY A 837 -14.46 -12.80 32.94
CA GLY A 837 -14.76 -11.51 32.27
C GLY A 837 -14.37 -11.40 30.82
N ASP A 838 -13.55 -12.33 30.34
CA ASP A 838 -12.97 -12.24 28.99
C ASP A 838 -14.01 -12.45 27.88
N ARG A 839 -13.81 -11.75 26.76
CA ARG A 839 -14.74 -11.80 25.61
C ARG A 839 -14.00 -11.90 24.29
N THR A 840 -14.55 -12.72 23.39
CA THR A 840 -14.19 -12.68 21.97
C THR A 840 -15.10 -11.69 21.26
N LEU A 841 -14.48 -10.69 20.60
CA LEU A 841 -15.14 -9.67 19.83
C LEU A 841 -15.24 -10.13 18.36
N ARG A 842 -16.30 -9.70 17.67
CA ARG A 842 -16.51 -10.00 16.23
C ARG A 842 -16.72 -8.75 15.41
N GLU A 843 -17.47 -7.82 15.94
CA GLU A 843 -17.86 -6.57 15.30
C GLU A 843 -17.33 -5.37 16.12
N GLU A 844 -17.15 -4.23 15.49
CA GLU A 844 -16.71 -3.02 16.18
C GLU A 844 -17.67 -2.60 17.31
N MET A 845 -18.97 -2.84 17.11
CA MET A 845 -19.99 -2.52 18.09
C MET A 845 -19.96 -3.44 19.32
N ASP A 846 -19.34 -4.60 19.25
CA ASP A 846 -19.15 -5.47 20.44
C ASP A 846 -18.28 -4.78 21.49
N VAL A 847 -17.28 -3.99 21.07
CA VAL A 847 -16.44 -3.19 21.96
C VAL A 847 -17.31 -2.18 22.73
N ARG A 848 -18.14 -1.43 22.01
CA ARG A 848 -19.03 -0.43 22.60
C ARG A 848 -20.02 -1.05 23.58
N SER A 849 -20.64 -2.14 23.17
CA SER A 849 -21.60 -2.90 23.99
C SER A 849 -20.96 -3.43 25.27
N LEU A 850 -19.74 -3.98 25.18
CA LEU A 850 -19.00 -4.49 26.31
C LEU A 850 -18.65 -3.38 27.31
N VAL A 851 -18.20 -2.21 26.79
CA VAL A 851 -17.86 -1.06 27.63
C VAL A 851 -19.10 -0.55 28.39
N ILE A 852 -20.25 -0.45 27.74
CA ILE A 852 -21.52 -0.04 28.35
C ILE A 852 -21.97 -1.06 29.40
N GLU A 853 -21.94 -2.37 29.06
CA GLU A 853 -22.39 -3.45 29.96
C GLU A 853 -21.62 -3.47 31.27
N ARG A 854 -20.28 -3.28 31.20
CA ARG A 854 -19.37 -3.48 32.32
C ARG A 854 -18.95 -2.18 32.99
N ASN A 855 -19.18 -1.05 32.36
CA ASN A 855 -18.83 0.29 32.84
C ASN A 855 -17.35 0.40 33.23
N TYR A 856 -16.45 0.23 32.27
CA TYR A 856 -15.01 0.38 32.47
C TYR A 856 -14.61 1.85 32.63
N ASP A 857 -13.57 2.11 33.45
CA ASP A 857 -12.93 3.43 33.56
C ASP A 857 -11.89 3.63 32.45
N TYR A 858 -11.16 2.56 32.09
CA TYR A 858 -10.10 2.58 31.08
C TYR A 858 -10.25 1.44 30.07
N VAL A 859 -9.95 1.75 28.81
CA VAL A 859 -9.73 0.76 27.75
C VAL A 859 -8.29 0.89 27.27
N ILE A 860 -7.48 -0.16 27.42
CA ILE A 860 -6.11 -0.25 26.91
C ILE A 860 -6.19 -0.95 25.56
N ALA A 861 -6.01 -0.21 24.47
CA ALA A 861 -6.19 -0.72 23.12
C ALA A 861 -5.50 0.17 22.07
N ASP A 862 -5.49 -0.30 20.80
CA ASP A 862 -5.06 0.55 19.70
C ASP A 862 -6.03 1.73 19.48
N ARG A 863 -5.47 2.91 19.21
CA ARG A 863 -6.24 4.16 19.02
C ARG A 863 -7.25 4.11 17.87
N VAL A 864 -7.14 3.16 16.94
CA VAL A 864 -8.16 2.96 15.89
C VAL A 864 -9.54 2.67 16.46
N LEU A 865 -9.62 2.25 17.73
CA LEU A 865 -10.88 2.03 18.45
C LEU A 865 -11.44 3.29 19.11
N GLU A 866 -10.72 4.40 19.12
CA GLU A 866 -11.18 5.65 19.75
C GLU A 866 -12.54 6.13 19.21
N PRO A 867 -12.81 6.14 17.88
CA PRO A 867 -14.12 6.52 17.37
C PRO A 867 -15.27 5.60 17.80
N VAL A 868 -14.96 4.32 18.10
CA VAL A 868 -15.95 3.35 18.62
C VAL A 868 -16.36 3.70 20.04
N LEU A 869 -15.45 4.29 20.81
CA LEU A 869 -15.64 4.66 22.21
C LEU A 869 -16.19 6.10 22.38
N SER A 870 -16.28 6.86 21.30
CA SER A 870 -16.76 8.24 21.32
C SER A 870 -18.12 8.39 22.03
N GLY A 871 -18.24 9.39 22.92
CA GLY A 871 -19.43 9.65 23.71
C GLY A 871 -19.66 8.67 24.88
N LEU A 872 -18.74 7.77 25.20
CA LEU A 872 -18.78 6.92 26.38
C LEU A 872 -17.89 7.52 27.50
N PRO A 873 -18.28 7.36 28.77
CA PRO A 873 -17.50 7.85 29.90
C PRO A 873 -16.32 6.91 30.23
N VAL A 874 -15.42 6.71 29.27
CA VAL A 874 -14.27 5.82 29.35
C VAL A 874 -13.06 6.48 28.71
N SER A 875 -11.87 6.33 29.31
CA SER A 875 -10.62 6.84 28.73
C SER A 875 -9.89 5.74 27.98
N LEU A 876 -9.44 6.03 26.75
CA LEU A 876 -8.61 5.14 25.96
C LEU A 876 -7.13 5.37 26.31
N ILE A 877 -6.42 4.29 26.59
CA ILE A 877 -4.96 4.26 26.72
C ILE A 877 -4.41 3.55 25.50
N HIS A 878 -3.55 4.23 24.75
CA HIS A 878 -3.03 3.67 23.51
C HIS A 878 -2.02 2.57 23.77
N LEU A 879 -2.35 1.35 23.33
CA LEU A 879 -1.46 0.20 23.20
C LEU A 879 -1.39 -0.15 21.70
N PRO A 880 -0.24 0.08 21.04
CA PRO A 880 -0.13 -0.17 19.60
C PRO A 880 -0.46 -1.62 19.23
N HIS A 881 -1.24 -1.81 18.17
CA HIS A 881 -1.50 -3.12 17.57
C HIS A 881 -1.49 -3.00 16.05
N PHE A 882 -0.33 -3.19 15.45
CA PHE A 882 -0.12 -2.92 14.02
C PHE A 882 -1.10 -3.71 13.13
N ALA A 883 -1.43 -4.96 13.49
CA ALA A 883 -2.44 -5.75 12.76
C ALA A 883 -3.81 -5.08 12.72
N VAL A 884 -4.11 -4.20 13.66
CA VAL A 884 -5.40 -3.48 13.77
C VAL A 884 -5.32 -2.15 13.03
N SER A 885 -4.36 -1.30 13.35
CA SER A 885 -4.26 0.06 12.80
C SER A 885 -3.46 0.17 11.49
N GLY A 886 -2.44 -0.67 11.27
CA GLY A 886 -1.44 -0.48 10.22
C GLY A 886 -0.58 0.76 10.45
N ASP A 887 -0.43 1.19 11.70
CA ASP A 887 0.27 2.40 12.10
C ASP A 887 1.33 2.10 13.16
N LEU A 888 2.51 2.69 13.00
CA LEU A 888 3.62 2.60 13.95
C LEU A 888 3.79 3.87 14.78
N SER A 889 2.99 4.92 14.54
CA SER A 889 3.10 6.16 15.27
C SER A 889 2.76 5.93 16.75
N ARG A 890 3.59 6.45 17.63
CA ARG A 890 3.38 6.43 19.09
C ARG A 890 2.63 7.68 19.59
N ASP A 891 2.39 8.67 18.71
CA ASP A 891 1.79 9.97 19.04
C ASP A 891 0.28 9.97 18.87
#